data_14ffcf565919d8ef01d8235679d61153
#
_entry.id   14ffcf565919d8ef01d8235679d61153
#
_cell.length_a   1.000
_cell.length_b   1.000
_cell.length_c   1.000
_cell.angle_alpha   90.00
_cell.angle_beta   90.00
_cell.angle_gamma   90.00
#
_symmetry.space_group_name_H-M   'P 1'
#
loop_
_entity.id
_entity.type
_entity.pdbx_description
1 polymer ?
#
loop_
_entity_poly.entity_id
_entity_poly.type
_entity_poly.pdbx_seq_one_letter_code
_entity_poly.pdbx_strand_id
1 'polypeptide(L)'
;MLLLAECRDNGPRQFRLTLLLVGVLVTNVVHIPVAAQSQAILIRAGEIHTVTNGVITDGEILVRDGLIQQIGTSVDAPADAQEYQAEMVIPGMIDAHAHLGLDRSSRSRIPGPFTPEWKAVENLHLEDPMIQVALSGGVTSVIARSGSGIISSGQSVALKMKSTPGPSMILKPYVDLKMAVRPLINLRPGETPQTVMGWYATADDYFRQAKLYLAQKEAYTEGRASEPPEINERLEALLPVIRGDVMVHAHSHYPSEIMMVLRLARKYGFIERLALAHAEEVFPLIDLLSGTSIIPVIGPMMIVQYYNDPEPINLLKELLDAGITASIQTDMSNQHFKDFREYGAFLARHGLTDQQALEVMTINGAKAMMLDDRVGSIEVGKDADLVLLDGHFLDLTADRVERVFIDGQLEYERGEPEQGDRLRDVGPFSPLRNGIGPNDESFAITGAHVFTISDGAIEDATIIVEAGRFTRVEAGGTVPAGIPVMEAGGRVIMPGTIIARAFANDWIGDLKWQVQNDEITEPIVPEMNALYAVDPWFPSYRVNTTVGVTAINVTPGTLNLIGGNGVVVKTPGLDFEEMVRQEPSSMVMSLTSGTTSYWAGASGISVTLESASAMIRDELDEAVEYSRGDPDREYDQRHEAMLPVLRQEVPVLIHANRVAEIREAISIARDYGLRLVITGAVEAHKLADEIAAADAGVILGNSGSFASDIRGGGDGWSSKGPAILSQAGVKVAFFGPGASRRASPIGRLGGEPILNSVWAFRNGVPEIEALRMATMNPAEMLDIGNRVGSIEVGKDADFVVLEGHPFDYRVVPSHVFVDGRLEVERR
;
A
#
# COMPACT_ATOMS: atom_id res chain seq x y z
N MET A 1 -10.86 55.16 -3.51
CA MET A 1 -11.63 56.40 -3.62
C MET A 1 -12.46 56.51 -2.34
N LEU A 2 -12.11 57.51 -1.56
CA LEU A 2 -12.67 57.84 -0.23
C LEU A 2 -14.19 58.02 -0.25
N LEU A 3 -14.84 57.75 0.87
CA LEU A 3 -15.81 58.67 1.49
C LEU A 3 -16.03 58.29 2.96
N LEU A 4 -15.48 59.15 3.81
CA LEU A 4 -15.78 59.32 5.23
C LEU A 4 -17.11 60.09 5.38
N ALA A 5 -17.93 59.75 6.36
CA ALA A 5 -18.93 60.67 6.89
C ALA A 5 -19.03 60.52 8.42
N GLU A 6 -18.87 61.63 9.06
CA GLU A 6 -18.75 61.87 10.47
C GLU A 6 -20.05 61.72 11.28
N CYS A 7 -19.85 61.36 12.54
CA CYS A 7 -20.82 61.45 13.64
C CYS A 7 -21.05 62.91 14.09
N ARG A 8 -22.27 63.19 14.58
CA ARG A 8 -22.51 64.27 15.54
C ARG A 8 -23.46 63.82 16.64
N ASP A 9 -23.03 64.13 17.84
CA ASP A 9 -23.70 64.07 19.12
C ASP A 9 -25.13 64.65 19.17
N ASN A 10 -25.97 64.13 20.02
CA ASN A 10 -26.90 64.87 20.85
C ASN A 10 -27.38 64.07 22.09
N GLY A 11 -27.28 64.69 23.23
CA GLY A 11 -27.37 64.25 24.61
C GLY A 11 -28.75 63.81 25.17
N PRO A 12 -28.89 63.69 26.48
CA PRO A 12 -29.78 62.70 27.08
C PRO A 12 -31.21 63.23 27.38
N ARG A 13 -32.22 62.41 27.09
CA ARG A 13 -33.59 62.59 27.61
C ARG A 13 -33.91 61.50 28.63
N GLN A 14 -34.09 61.94 29.89
CA GLN A 14 -34.61 61.16 30.98
C GLN A 14 -36.07 60.74 30.68
N PHE A 15 -36.36 59.42 30.75
CA PHE A 15 -37.71 58.92 30.89
C PHE A 15 -37.86 58.23 32.23
N ARG A 16 -38.75 58.72 33.09
CA ARG A 16 -39.23 58.08 34.30
C ARG A 16 -40.14 56.94 33.95
N LEU A 17 -39.78 55.71 34.38
CA LEU A 17 -40.64 54.54 34.27
C LEU A 17 -41.21 54.24 35.68
N THR A 18 -42.53 54.24 35.77
CA THR A 18 -43.31 53.87 36.97
C THR A 18 -43.37 52.36 37.05
N LEU A 19 -42.84 51.77 38.14
CA LEU A 19 -42.93 50.32 38.39
C LEU A 19 -44.34 49.99 38.86
N LEU A 20 -45.05 49.18 38.09
CA LEU A 20 -46.22 48.41 38.59
C LEU A 20 -45.74 46.98 38.90
N LEU A 21 -45.67 46.63 40.18
CA LEU A 21 -45.44 45.28 40.61
C LEU A 21 -46.72 44.45 40.43
N VAL A 22 -46.74 43.54 39.42
CA VAL A 22 -47.69 42.43 39.36
C VAL A 22 -46.94 41.17 39.67
N GLY A 23 -47.16 40.61 40.87
CA GLY A 23 -46.54 39.34 41.29
C GLY A 23 -47.21 38.19 40.50
N VAL A 24 -46.43 37.59 39.58
CA VAL A 24 -46.74 36.30 39.01
C VAL A 24 -45.82 35.28 39.62
N LEU A 25 -46.37 34.38 40.44
CA LEU A 25 -45.69 33.20 40.93
C LEU A 25 -45.42 32.27 39.72
N VAL A 26 -44.20 32.33 39.15
CA VAL A 26 -43.75 31.36 38.21
C VAL A 26 -43.10 30.24 38.98
N THR A 27 -43.80 29.10 39.10
CA THR A 27 -43.19 27.83 39.50
C THR A 27 -42.21 27.42 38.41
N ASN A 28 -40.94 27.64 38.63
CA ASN A 28 -39.88 27.07 37.81
C ASN A 28 -39.91 25.53 37.98
N VAL A 29 -40.62 24.84 37.11
CA VAL A 29 -40.34 23.42 36.87
C VAL A 29 -38.98 23.38 36.19
N VAL A 30 -37.96 23.04 36.97
CA VAL A 30 -36.67 22.67 36.43
C VAL A 30 -36.91 21.41 35.60
N HIS A 31 -37.06 21.59 34.30
CA HIS A 31 -36.91 20.49 33.36
C HIS A 31 -35.43 20.10 33.42
N ILE A 32 -35.10 19.12 34.22
CA ILE A 32 -33.88 18.33 34.02
C ILE A 32 -34.11 17.67 32.67
N PRO A 33 -33.29 17.97 31.63
CA PRO A 33 -33.41 17.19 30.42
C PRO A 33 -33.13 15.75 30.82
N VAL A 34 -34.14 14.88 30.75
CA VAL A 34 -33.94 13.44 30.72
C VAL A 34 -33.03 13.28 29.48
N ALA A 35 -31.76 12.94 29.69
CA ALA A 35 -30.91 12.54 28.60
C ALA A 35 -31.69 11.49 27.82
N ALA A 36 -31.96 11.77 26.56
CA ALA A 36 -32.60 10.78 25.70
C ALA A 36 -31.72 9.53 25.81
N GLN A 37 -32.25 8.47 26.40
CA GLN A 37 -31.56 7.20 26.45
C GLN A 37 -31.25 6.84 25.01
N SER A 38 -29.99 6.63 24.69
CA SER A 38 -29.61 6.18 23.36
C SER A 38 -30.30 4.87 23.07
N GLN A 39 -30.86 4.74 21.90
CA GLN A 39 -31.53 3.50 21.49
C GLN A 39 -30.54 2.36 21.60
N ALA A 40 -30.93 1.26 22.24
CA ALA A 40 -30.09 0.08 22.32
C ALA A 40 -29.97 -0.56 20.94
N ILE A 41 -28.81 -1.11 20.63
CA ILE A 41 -28.51 -1.81 19.38
C ILE A 41 -28.19 -3.27 19.71
N LEU A 42 -28.85 -4.19 19.00
CA LEU A 42 -28.59 -5.62 19.04
C LEU A 42 -28.02 -6.06 17.71
N ILE A 43 -26.81 -6.61 17.73
CA ILE A 43 -26.15 -7.17 16.56
C ILE A 43 -26.10 -8.68 16.70
N ARG A 44 -26.63 -9.41 15.70
CA ARG A 44 -26.55 -10.87 15.58
C ARG A 44 -25.61 -11.24 14.46
N ALA A 45 -24.70 -12.17 14.71
CA ALA A 45 -23.73 -12.59 13.71
C ALA A 45 -23.51 -14.10 13.73
N GLY A 46 -23.24 -14.67 12.55
CA GLY A 46 -22.80 -16.05 12.44
C GLY A 46 -21.47 -16.29 13.17
N GLU A 47 -20.55 -15.30 13.12
CA GLU A 47 -19.30 -15.31 13.88
C GLU A 47 -18.98 -13.93 14.47
N ILE A 48 -18.59 -13.90 15.74
CA ILE A 48 -18.04 -12.71 16.40
C ILE A 48 -16.60 -13.00 16.77
N HIS A 49 -15.65 -12.36 16.11
CA HIS A 49 -14.21 -12.45 16.40
C HIS A 49 -13.83 -11.42 17.45
N THR A 50 -13.76 -11.85 18.70
CA THR A 50 -13.51 -10.92 19.82
C THR A 50 -12.07 -10.44 19.90
N VAL A 51 -11.16 -11.12 19.25
CA VAL A 51 -9.68 -10.98 19.28
C VAL A 51 -9.06 -11.54 20.56
N THR A 52 -9.57 -11.14 21.73
CA THR A 52 -8.98 -11.52 23.04
C THR A 52 -9.62 -12.75 23.66
N ASN A 53 -10.86 -13.09 23.30
CA ASN A 53 -11.65 -14.19 23.89
C ASN A 53 -12.09 -15.23 22.84
N GLY A 54 -11.43 -15.28 21.69
CA GLY A 54 -11.73 -16.22 20.61
C GLY A 54 -12.94 -15.83 19.78
N VAL A 55 -13.55 -16.81 19.12
CA VAL A 55 -14.69 -16.65 18.22
C VAL A 55 -15.96 -17.16 18.87
N ILE A 56 -17.04 -16.40 18.81
CA ILE A 56 -18.39 -16.81 19.27
C ILE A 56 -19.21 -17.08 18.02
N THR A 57 -19.62 -18.32 17.82
CA THR A 57 -20.52 -18.73 16.73
C THR A 57 -21.98 -18.47 17.12
N ASP A 58 -22.78 -18.03 16.15
CA ASP A 58 -24.19 -17.62 16.36
C ASP A 58 -24.31 -16.64 17.55
N GLY A 59 -23.45 -15.61 17.53
CA GLY A 59 -23.29 -14.68 18.65
C GLY A 59 -24.16 -13.44 18.58
N GLU A 60 -24.35 -12.80 19.74
CA GLU A 60 -25.07 -11.54 19.92
C GLU A 60 -24.24 -10.52 20.66
N ILE A 61 -24.31 -9.25 20.25
CA ILE A 61 -23.70 -8.09 20.91
C ILE A 61 -24.81 -7.09 21.24
N LEU A 62 -24.92 -6.70 22.51
CA LEU A 62 -25.76 -5.59 22.94
C LEU A 62 -24.90 -4.35 23.14
N VAL A 63 -25.26 -3.27 22.43
CA VAL A 63 -24.62 -1.96 22.53
C VAL A 63 -25.59 -0.95 23.14
N ARG A 64 -25.12 -0.14 24.07
CA ARG A 64 -25.87 0.99 24.65
C ARG A 64 -24.92 2.09 25.07
N ASP A 65 -25.33 3.34 24.85
CA ASP A 65 -24.55 4.54 25.22
C ASP A 65 -23.10 4.53 24.64
N GLY A 66 -22.94 3.99 23.42
CA GLY A 66 -21.66 3.91 22.73
C GLY A 66 -20.75 2.76 23.17
N LEU A 67 -21.15 1.99 24.19
CA LEU A 67 -20.35 0.91 24.77
C LEU A 67 -20.97 -0.47 24.54
N ILE A 68 -20.11 -1.47 24.47
CA ILE A 68 -20.52 -2.88 24.46
C ILE A 68 -20.98 -3.25 25.88
N GLN A 69 -22.24 -3.64 26.02
CA GLN A 69 -22.84 -3.97 27.31
C GLN A 69 -22.83 -5.48 27.60
N GLN A 70 -23.12 -6.29 26.60
CA GLN A 70 -23.17 -7.75 26.70
C GLN A 70 -22.69 -8.38 25.40
N ILE A 71 -22.08 -9.55 25.53
CA ILE A 71 -21.64 -10.38 24.41
C ILE A 71 -21.86 -11.85 24.79
N GLY A 72 -22.35 -12.64 23.86
CA GLY A 72 -22.53 -14.09 24.06
C GLY A 72 -23.34 -14.73 22.96
N THR A 73 -23.74 -15.98 23.16
CA THR A 73 -24.69 -16.67 22.26
C THR A 73 -26.14 -16.25 22.50
N SER A 74 -26.42 -15.48 23.55
CA SER A 74 -27.71 -14.85 23.85
C SER A 74 -27.45 -13.69 24.81
N VAL A 75 -28.07 -12.53 24.54
CA VAL A 75 -27.98 -11.34 25.37
C VAL A 75 -29.38 -10.88 25.77
N ASP A 76 -29.48 -10.17 26.90
CA ASP A 76 -30.79 -9.64 27.39
C ASP A 76 -31.04 -8.26 26.77
N ALA A 77 -31.48 -8.28 25.51
CA ALA A 77 -31.75 -7.07 24.74
C ALA A 77 -33.15 -6.51 25.01
N PRO A 78 -33.30 -5.18 25.14
CA PRO A 78 -34.63 -4.53 25.22
C PRO A 78 -35.48 -4.82 23.97
N ALA A 79 -36.78 -4.88 24.12
CA ALA A 79 -37.70 -5.17 23.02
C ALA A 79 -37.73 -4.08 21.92
N ASP A 80 -37.26 -2.89 22.23
CA ASP A 80 -37.12 -1.74 21.31
C ASP A 80 -35.70 -1.53 20.78
N ALA A 81 -34.81 -2.50 21.00
CA ALA A 81 -33.48 -2.44 20.44
C ALA A 81 -33.48 -2.47 18.91
N GLN A 82 -32.68 -1.64 18.28
CA GLN A 82 -32.49 -1.70 16.83
C GLN A 82 -31.63 -2.92 16.48
N GLU A 83 -32.14 -3.78 15.60
CA GLU A 83 -31.47 -5.04 15.27
C GLU A 83 -30.71 -4.94 13.97
N TYR A 84 -29.52 -5.53 13.96
CA TYR A 84 -28.67 -5.72 12.78
C TYR A 84 -28.20 -7.17 12.70
N GLN A 85 -27.97 -7.62 11.47
CA GLN A 85 -27.46 -8.97 11.20
C GLN A 85 -26.20 -8.89 10.34
N ALA A 86 -25.25 -9.81 10.55
CA ALA A 86 -24.04 -9.95 9.78
C ALA A 86 -23.63 -11.44 9.68
N GLU A 87 -22.86 -11.81 8.67
CA GLU A 87 -22.20 -13.12 8.65
C GLU A 87 -21.04 -13.13 9.67
N MET A 88 -20.29 -12.06 9.74
CA MET A 88 -19.16 -11.92 10.65
C MET A 88 -19.09 -10.52 11.26
N VAL A 89 -18.65 -10.44 12.51
CA VAL A 89 -18.33 -9.16 13.19
C VAL A 89 -16.92 -9.22 13.72
N ILE A 90 -16.12 -8.17 13.40
CA ILE A 90 -14.77 -7.94 13.93
C ILE A 90 -14.73 -6.59 14.65
N PRO A 91 -13.75 -6.35 15.54
CA PRO A 91 -13.49 -4.99 16.04
C PRO A 91 -13.10 -4.06 14.90
N GLY A 92 -13.32 -2.78 15.10
CA GLY A 92 -12.82 -1.76 14.20
C GLY A 92 -11.31 -1.87 14.00
N MET A 93 -10.87 -1.80 12.74
CA MET A 93 -9.46 -1.87 12.41
C MET A 93 -8.76 -0.56 12.71
N ILE A 94 -7.48 -0.64 13.06
CA ILE A 94 -6.65 0.47 13.55
C ILE A 94 -5.38 0.58 12.71
N ASP A 95 -5.24 1.69 11.99
CA ASP A 95 -3.96 2.03 11.36
C ASP A 95 -3.04 2.72 12.36
N ALA A 96 -2.00 2.01 12.78
CA ALA A 96 -1.10 2.50 13.81
C ALA A 96 -0.14 3.62 13.36
N HIS A 97 -0.13 3.99 12.07
CA HIS A 97 0.60 5.15 11.55
C HIS A 97 0.06 5.57 10.17
N ALA A 98 -0.61 6.69 10.14
CA ALA A 98 -1.10 7.32 8.92
C ALA A 98 -0.78 8.82 8.87
N HIS A 99 -0.99 9.43 7.72
CA HIS A 99 -0.94 10.89 7.53
C HIS A 99 -2.33 11.46 7.19
N LEU A 100 -3.39 10.72 7.50
CA LEU A 100 -4.77 11.07 7.21
C LEU A 100 -5.19 12.33 7.99
N GLY A 101 -5.95 13.19 7.34
CA GLY A 101 -6.47 14.42 7.95
C GLY A 101 -5.41 15.49 8.22
N LEU A 102 -4.15 15.32 7.77
CA LEU A 102 -3.10 16.33 7.93
C LEU A 102 -2.74 16.97 6.58
N ASP A 103 -2.60 18.30 6.57
CA ASP A 103 -2.16 19.03 5.39
C ASP A 103 -0.76 18.56 4.93
N ARG A 104 -0.56 18.50 3.62
CA ARG A 104 0.73 18.14 3.00
C ARG A 104 1.87 19.07 3.43
N SER A 105 1.60 20.34 3.67
CA SER A 105 2.61 21.32 4.13
C SER A 105 3.17 20.94 5.50
N SER A 106 2.37 20.34 6.37
CA SER A 106 2.77 19.86 7.69
C SER A 106 3.59 18.58 7.66
N ARG A 107 3.69 17.92 6.50
CA ARG A 107 4.42 16.66 6.36
C ARG A 107 5.90 16.83 6.04
N SER A 108 6.33 17.99 5.53
CA SER A 108 7.66 18.09 4.91
C SER A 108 8.49 19.34 5.23
N ARG A 109 7.95 20.36 5.89
CA ARG A 109 8.68 21.59 6.19
C ARG A 109 8.36 22.13 7.57
N ILE A 110 9.15 21.70 8.53
CA ILE A 110 9.08 22.15 9.91
C ILE A 110 10.34 22.95 10.22
N PRO A 111 10.26 24.14 10.85
CA PRO A 111 11.43 24.95 11.14
C PRO A 111 12.26 24.29 12.26
N GLY A 112 13.48 23.92 11.95
CA GLY A 112 14.46 23.38 12.89
C GLY A 112 14.44 21.84 12.97
N PRO A 113 15.48 21.24 13.58
CA PRO A 113 15.65 19.78 13.57
C PRO A 113 14.82 19.06 14.63
N PHE A 114 14.26 19.79 15.62
CA PHE A 114 13.57 19.19 16.77
C PHE A 114 12.46 20.10 17.26
N THR A 115 11.20 19.76 17.00
CA THR A 115 10.01 20.57 17.32
C THR A 115 8.93 19.76 18.04
N PRO A 116 9.20 19.26 19.27
CA PRO A 116 8.27 18.42 20.03
C PRO A 116 7.01 19.18 20.47
N GLU A 117 7.05 20.52 20.49
CA GLU A 117 5.93 21.40 20.85
C GLU A 117 4.83 21.45 19.78
N TRP A 118 5.10 21.00 18.54
CA TRP A 118 4.11 21.01 17.48
C TRP A 118 3.05 19.93 17.70
N LYS A 119 1.79 20.29 17.47
CA LYS A 119 0.64 19.42 17.75
C LYS A 119 -0.13 19.12 16.48
N ALA A 120 -0.18 17.85 16.07
CA ALA A 120 -0.95 17.44 14.91
C ALA A 120 -2.43 17.82 15.03
N VAL A 121 -2.98 17.80 16.26
CA VAL A 121 -4.39 18.15 16.53
C VAL A 121 -4.76 19.58 16.12
N GLU A 122 -3.79 20.49 16.08
CA GLU A 122 -4.01 21.90 15.70
C GLU A 122 -4.05 22.10 14.17
N ASN A 123 -3.69 21.06 13.40
CA ASN A 123 -3.61 21.10 11.93
C ASN A 123 -4.46 20.01 11.26
N LEU A 124 -5.54 19.61 11.90
CA LEU A 124 -6.43 18.57 11.40
C LEU A 124 -7.45 19.11 10.39
N HIS A 125 -7.61 18.42 9.30
CA HIS A 125 -8.70 18.56 8.34
C HIS A 125 -9.68 17.41 8.56
N LEU A 126 -10.62 17.60 9.47
CA LEU A 126 -11.62 16.59 9.83
C LEU A 126 -12.65 16.32 8.71
N GLU A 127 -12.65 17.15 7.67
CA GLU A 127 -13.47 17.00 6.46
C GLU A 127 -12.73 16.29 5.32
N ASP A 128 -11.57 15.68 5.60
CA ASP A 128 -10.79 14.96 4.59
C ASP A 128 -11.65 13.81 4.02
N PRO A 129 -11.92 13.78 2.69
CA PRO A 129 -12.76 12.75 2.08
C PRO A 129 -12.19 11.34 2.26
N MET A 130 -10.89 11.21 2.56
CA MET A 130 -10.26 9.92 2.84
C MET A 130 -10.75 9.30 4.16
N ILE A 131 -11.39 10.05 5.04
CA ILE A 131 -12.08 9.53 6.24
C ILE A 131 -13.22 8.59 5.83
N GLN A 132 -14.01 8.96 4.82
CA GLN A 132 -15.07 8.10 4.29
C GLN A 132 -14.50 6.86 3.61
N VAL A 133 -13.37 7.00 2.94
CA VAL A 133 -12.65 5.86 2.35
C VAL A 133 -12.16 4.89 3.43
N ALA A 134 -11.59 5.40 4.53
CA ALA A 134 -11.17 4.59 5.67
C ALA A 134 -12.35 3.83 6.30
N LEU A 135 -13.48 4.50 6.52
CA LEU A 135 -14.71 3.89 7.01
C LEU A 135 -15.18 2.75 6.10
N SER A 136 -15.22 2.99 4.79
CA SER A 136 -15.65 1.96 3.82
C SER A 136 -14.72 0.72 3.81
N GLY A 137 -13.48 0.88 4.24
CA GLY A 137 -12.52 -0.21 4.44
C GLY A 137 -12.60 -0.89 5.80
N GLY A 138 -13.44 -0.37 6.72
CA GLY A 138 -13.56 -0.89 8.10
C GLY A 138 -12.49 -0.34 9.07
N VAL A 139 -11.73 0.67 8.68
CA VAL A 139 -10.79 1.35 9.59
C VAL A 139 -11.58 2.34 10.44
N THR A 140 -11.59 2.11 11.76
CA THR A 140 -12.33 2.95 12.71
C THR A 140 -11.46 3.94 13.45
N SER A 141 -10.17 3.65 13.55
CA SER A 141 -9.22 4.54 14.23
C SER A 141 -7.89 4.62 13.50
N VAL A 142 -7.26 5.78 13.54
CA VAL A 142 -5.91 5.99 13.02
C VAL A 142 -5.08 6.83 13.96
N ILE A 143 -3.74 6.66 13.93
CA ILE A 143 -2.83 7.62 14.51
C ILE A 143 -2.30 8.52 13.40
N ALA A 144 -2.77 9.78 13.39
CA ALA A 144 -2.35 10.77 12.41
C ALA A 144 -1.05 11.47 12.90
N ARG A 145 -0.01 11.42 12.06
CA ARG A 145 1.34 11.89 12.37
C ARG A 145 1.87 12.85 11.31
N SER A 146 2.67 13.79 11.75
CA SER A 146 3.49 14.63 10.89
C SER A 146 4.57 13.79 10.19
N GLY A 147 5.16 14.32 9.12
CA GLY A 147 6.16 13.60 8.32
C GLY A 147 7.50 13.38 9.03
N SER A 148 8.33 12.52 8.44
CA SER A 148 9.62 12.06 8.99
C SER A 148 10.82 12.90 8.51
N GLY A 149 10.61 14.18 8.20
CA GLY A 149 11.66 15.05 7.63
C GLY A 149 12.68 15.62 8.62
N ILE A 150 12.43 15.50 9.93
CA ILE A 150 13.28 16.04 11.01
C ILE A 150 13.31 15.07 12.20
N ILE A 151 14.19 15.32 13.18
CA ILE A 151 14.38 14.44 14.36
C ILE A 151 13.08 14.26 15.15
N SER A 152 12.36 15.34 15.41
CA SER A 152 11.02 15.29 16.01
C SER A 152 10.11 16.28 15.31
N SER A 153 9.02 15.76 14.75
CA SER A 153 7.98 16.54 14.08
C SER A 153 6.74 16.77 14.96
N GLY A 154 6.86 16.55 16.28
CA GLY A 154 5.87 16.92 17.27
C GLY A 154 4.96 15.79 17.75
N GLN A 155 3.82 16.18 18.27
CA GLN A 155 2.82 15.36 18.94
C GLN A 155 1.83 14.80 17.94
N SER A 156 1.64 13.49 17.94
CA SER A 156 0.65 12.80 17.10
C SER A 156 -0.72 12.78 17.77
N VAL A 157 -1.77 12.59 16.99
CA VAL A 157 -3.15 12.53 17.46
C VAL A 157 -3.79 11.19 17.07
N ALA A 158 -4.53 10.58 17.99
CA ALA A 158 -5.39 9.44 17.68
C ALA A 158 -6.80 9.92 17.33
N LEU A 159 -7.33 9.43 16.21
CA LEU A 159 -8.62 9.84 15.66
C LEU A 159 -9.53 8.63 15.49
N LYS A 160 -10.84 8.84 15.72
CA LYS A 160 -11.93 7.96 15.25
C LYS A 160 -12.44 8.46 13.90
N MET A 161 -12.70 7.55 12.98
CA MET A 161 -13.13 7.82 11.62
C MET A 161 -14.65 8.01 11.58
N LYS A 162 -15.15 9.19 11.92
CA LYS A 162 -16.60 9.46 11.93
C LYS A 162 -17.07 10.15 10.65
N SER A 163 -18.27 9.85 10.21
CA SER A 163 -18.89 10.45 9.04
C SER A 163 -19.23 11.93 9.23
N THR A 164 -19.46 12.35 10.48
CA THR A 164 -19.70 13.74 10.84
C THR A 164 -18.46 14.36 11.45
N PRO A 165 -17.82 15.32 10.77
CA PRO A 165 -16.64 16.01 11.27
C PRO A 165 -16.89 16.75 12.60
N GLY A 166 -15.98 16.61 13.55
CA GLY A 166 -16.09 17.31 14.81
C GLY A 166 -15.11 16.86 15.90
N PRO A 167 -15.10 17.53 17.06
CA PRO A 167 -14.22 17.20 18.17
C PRO A 167 -14.36 15.77 18.70
N SER A 168 -15.53 15.12 18.50
CA SER A 168 -15.77 13.73 18.88
C SER A 168 -14.92 12.71 18.10
N MET A 169 -14.27 13.15 17.02
CA MET A 169 -13.28 12.34 16.28
C MET A 169 -11.95 12.24 17.02
N ILE A 170 -11.63 13.19 17.92
CA ILE A 170 -10.34 13.19 18.63
C ILE A 170 -10.43 12.19 19.78
N LEU A 171 -9.80 11.01 19.59
CA LEU A 171 -9.74 9.96 20.60
C LEU A 171 -8.70 10.28 21.69
N LYS A 172 -7.51 10.78 21.29
CA LYS A 172 -6.46 11.22 22.18
C LYS A 172 -5.61 12.31 21.50
N PRO A 173 -5.58 13.54 22.04
CA PRO A 173 -4.93 14.68 21.37
C PRO A 173 -3.40 14.63 21.36
N TYR A 174 -2.78 13.93 22.29
CA TYR A 174 -1.34 13.65 22.34
C TYR A 174 -1.14 12.17 22.63
N VAL A 175 -1.02 11.35 21.58
CA VAL A 175 -0.87 9.90 21.72
C VAL A 175 0.59 9.50 21.82
N ASP A 176 1.45 10.09 20.99
CA ASP A 176 2.89 9.86 21.01
C ASP A 176 3.69 11.07 20.53
N LEU A 177 4.97 11.05 20.86
CA LEU A 177 5.97 11.95 20.28
C LEU A 177 6.53 11.31 19.02
N LYS A 178 6.29 11.93 17.86
CA LYS A 178 6.88 11.50 16.60
C LYS A 178 8.34 11.87 16.52
N MET A 179 9.19 10.87 16.36
CA MET A 179 10.62 11.01 16.07
C MET A 179 10.96 10.27 14.77
N ALA A 180 12.01 10.71 14.06
CA ALA A 180 12.52 10.04 12.89
C ALA A 180 14.05 10.07 12.86
N VAL A 181 14.66 8.89 12.70
CA VAL A 181 16.12 8.78 12.62
C VAL A 181 16.64 9.16 11.23
N ARG A 182 15.76 9.21 10.25
CA ARG A 182 16.05 9.40 8.83
C ARG A 182 15.86 10.83 8.26
N PRO A 183 16.23 11.92 8.96
CA PRO A 183 16.22 13.26 8.36
C PRO A 183 17.26 13.42 7.23
N LEU A 184 18.19 12.48 7.11
CA LEU A 184 19.38 12.59 6.24
C LEU A 184 19.07 12.54 4.74
N ILE A 185 17.92 11.97 4.34
CA ILE A 185 17.59 11.81 2.92
C ILE A 185 17.06 13.09 2.29
N ASN A 186 16.44 13.96 3.09
CA ASN A 186 15.78 15.18 2.62
C ASN A 186 16.48 16.47 3.03
N LEU A 187 17.65 16.37 3.69
CA LEU A 187 18.40 17.55 4.10
C LEU A 187 19.04 18.24 2.88
N ARG A 188 18.84 19.55 2.82
CA ARG A 188 19.55 20.41 1.90
C ARG A 188 20.95 20.68 2.43
N PRO A 189 21.91 20.99 1.57
CA PRO A 189 23.23 21.46 2.02
C PRO A 189 23.07 22.62 3.02
N GLY A 190 23.66 22.46 4.21
CA GLY A 190 23.58 23.44 5.31
C GLY A 190 22.53 23.16 6.37
N GLU A 191 21.57 22.25 6.18
CA GLU A 191 20.67 21.78 7.24
C GLU A 191 21.38 20.80 8.18
N THR A 192 21.04 20.82 9.47
CA THR A 192 21.62 19.97 10.51
C THR A 192 20.54 19.23 11.28
N PRO A 193 20.82 18.01 11.78
CA PRO A 193 22.06 17.21 11.66
C PRO A 193 22.16 16.48 10.31
N GLN A 194 23.37 16.28 9.82
CA GLN A 194 23.62 15.58 8.53
C GLN A 194 24.08 14.13 8.72
N THR A 195 24.24 13.67 9.93
CA THR A 195 24.71 12.31 10.24
C THR A 195 23.91 11.71 11.37
N VAL A 196 23.88 10.37 11.44
CA VAL A 196 23.27 9.63 12.57
C VAL A 196 23.93 10.03 13.90
N MET A 197 25.21 10.34 13.92
CA MET A 197 25.92 10.85 15.12
C MET A 197 25.37 12.21 15.54
N GLY A 198 25.19 13.13 14.61
CA GLY A 198 24.61 14.45 14.85
C GLY A 198 23.15 14.35 15.31
N TRP A 199 22.38 13.41 14.75
CA TRP A 199 21.03 13.11 15.18
C TRP A 199 21.01 12.76 16.68
N TYR A 200 21.82 11.78 17.09
CA TYR A 200 21.90 11.34 18.48
C TYR A 200 22.30 12.48 19.40
N ALA A 201 23.33 13.23 19.05
CA ALA A 201 23.81 14.35 19.87
C ALA A 201 22.73 15.42 20.06
N THR A 202 21.97 15.74 19.01
CA THR A 202 20.88 16.72 19.08
C THR A 202 19.72 16.20 19.93
N ALA A 203 19.25 14.97 19.69
CA ALA A 203 18.18 14.38 20.49
C ALA A 203 18.58 14.24 21.97
N ASP A 204 19.79 13.75 22.23
CA ASP A 204 20.35 13.60 23.58
C ASP A 204 20.37 14.93 24.35
N ASP A 205 20.76 16.02 23.71
CA ASP A 205 20.80 17.34 24.34
C ASP A 205 19.41 17.83 24.72
N TYR A 206 18.40 17.70 23.83
CA TYR A 206 17.02 18.09 24.16
C TYR A 206 16.42 17.26 25.32
N PHE A 207 16.60 15.95 25.31
CA PHE A 207 16.13 15.10 26.41
C PHE A 207 16.87 15.37 27.72
N ARG A 208 18.16 15.67 27.67
CA ARG A 208 18.95 16.09 28.83
C ARG A 208 18.42 17.41 29.40
N GLN A 209 18.15 18.40 28.54
CA GLN A 209 17.56 19.68 28.94
C GLN A 209 16.17 19.48 29.56
N ALA A 210 15.33 18.62 28.98
CA ALA A 210 13.99 18.33 29.50
C ALA A 210 14.06 17.67 30.91
N LYS A 211 15.00 16.75 31.16
CA LYS A 211 15.22 16.18 32.48
C LYS A 211 15.64 17.24 33.51
N LEU A 212 16.55 18.13 33.14
CA LEU A 212 16.97 19.24 34.03
C LEU A 212 15.79 20.20 34.33
N TYR A 213 15.00 20.50 33.29
CA TYR A 213 13.82 21.34 33.41
C TYR A 213 12.76 20.71 34.33
N LEU A 214 12.51 19.39 34.21
CA LEU A 214 11.62 18.66 35.12
C LEU A 214 12.10 18.76 36.57
N ALA A 215 13.39 18.52 36.79
CA ALA A 215 13.96 18.62 38.14
C ALA A 215 13.87 20.04 38.75
N GLN A 216 13.96 21.10 37.93
CA GLN A 216 13.73 22.48 38.36
C GLN A 216 12.26 22.72 38.74
N LYS A 217 11.30 22.21 37.98
CA LYS A 217 9.86 22.28 38.30
C LYS A 217 9.54 21.54 39.59
N GLU A 218 10.10 20.37 39.81
CA GLU A 218 9.94 19.58 41.02
C GLU A 218 10.56 20.29 42.24
N ALA A 219 11.76 20.85 42.09
CA ALA A 219 12.40 21.63 43.15
C ALA A 219 11.57 22.84 43.57
N TYR A 220 10.94 23.53 42.64
CA TYR A 220 10.01 24.63 42.95
C TYR A 220 8.76 24.12 43.67
N THR A 221 8.13 23.06 43.15
CA THR A 221 6.91 22.48 43.74
C THR A 221 7.14 21.98 45.16
N GLU A 222 8.31 21.43 45.42
CA GLU A 222 8.74 20.95 46.76
C GLU A 222 9.28 22.07 47.67
N GLY A 223 9.30 23.31 47.21
CA GLY A 223 9.77 24.47 47.97
C GLY A 223 11.31 24.52 48.12
N ARG A 224 12.06 23.79 47.31
CA ARG A 224 13.54 23.79 47.29
C ARG A 224 14.12 24.92 46.43
N ALA A 225 13.30 25.49 45.55
CA ALA A 225 13.60 26.67 44.74
C ALA A 225 12.62 27.80 45.06
N SER A 226 13.08 29.07 45.04
CA SER A 226 12.26 30.27 45.36
C SER A 226 11.39 30.73 44.19
N GLU A 227 11.77 30.38 42.95
CA GLU A 227 11.08 30.79 41.72
C GLU A 227 10.88 29.58 40.80
N PRO A 228 9.77 29.53 40.02
CA PRO A 228 9.58 28.50 39.01
C PRO A 228 10.56 28.74 37.85
N PRO A 229 10.95 27.68 37.12
CA PRO A 229 11.70 27.86 35.87
C PRO A 229 10.87 28.60 34.84
N GLU A 230 11.52 29.36 33.95
CA GLU A 230 10.88 29.97 32.80
C GLU A 230 10.22 28.90 31.92
N ILE A 231 9.00 29.17 31.44
CA ILE A 231 8.25 28.22 30.61
C ILE A 231 8.95 28.07 29.27
N ASN A 232 9.27 26.83 28.94
CA ASN A 232 9.84 26.46 27.65
C ASN A 232 8.94 25.39 27.01
N GLU A 233 8.18 25.77 25.97
CA GLU A 233 7.18 24.92 25.33
C GLU A 233 7.77 23.64 24.75
N ARG A 234 9.01 23.69 24.21
CA ARG A 234 9.71 22.49 23.72
C ARG A 234 10.01 21.50 24.83
N LEU A 235 10.47 22.00 25.96
CA LEU A 235 10.78 21.14 27.09
C LEU A 235 9.51 20.64 27.78
N GLU A 236 8.45 21.49 27.89
CA GLU A 236 7.13 21.06 28.37
C GLU A 236 6.57 19.88 27.55
N ALA A 237 6.71 19.93 26.22
CA ALA A 237 6.24 18.87 25.32
C ALA A 237 6.93 17.52 25.54
N LEU A 238 8.15 17.51 26.08
CA LEU A 238 8.91 16.30 26.38
C LEU A 238 8.61 15.72 27.77
N LEU A 239 7.99 16.48 28.69
CA LEU A 239 7.73 16.01 30.04
C LEU A 239 6.81 14.77 30.08
N PRO A 240 5.71 14.68 29.30
CA PRO A 240 4.89 13.48 29.23
C PRO A 240 5.67 12.24 28.78
N VAL A 241 6.63 12.40 27.87
CA VAL A 241 7.51 11.32 27.42
C VAL A 241 8.39 10.82 28.57
N ILE A 242 9.05 11.76 29.30
CA ILE A 242 9.95 11.42 30.42
C ILE A 242 9.19 10.76 31.57
N ARG A 243 7.91 11.13 31.76
CA ARG A 243 7.05 10.53 32.78
C ARG A 243 6.43 9.19 32.36
N GLY A 244 6.49 8.85 31.06
CA GLY A 244 5.85 7.66 30.51
C GLY A 244 4.34 7.77 30.29
N ASP A 245 3.81 9.00 30.21
CA ASP A 245 2.39 9.28 29.99
C ASP A 245 1.97 9.08 28.53
N VAL A 246 2.92 9.14 27.59
CA VAL A 246 2.72 8.99 26.15
C VAL A 246 3.81 8.10 25.54
N MET A 247 3.51 7.53 24.38
CA MET A 247 4.47 6.75 23.60
C MET A 247 5.52 7.65 22.94
N VAL A 248 6.64 7.08 22.54
CA VAL A 248 7.55 7.62 21.53
C VAL A 248 7.42 6.76 20.29
N HIS A 249 7.11 7.36 19.17
CA HIS A 249 7.03 6.69 17.88
C HIS A 249 8.23 7.05 17.02
N ALA A 250 9.18 6.12 16.88
CA ALA A 250 10.45 6.35 16.22
C ALA A 250 10.51 5.68 14.86
N HIS A 251 10.47 6.49 13.80
CA HIS A 251 10.72 6.05 12.42
C HIS A 251 12.18 5.64 12.26
N SER A 252 12.44 4.38 11.97
CA SER A 252 13.75 3.78 11.81
C SER A 252 13.67 2.55 10.92
N HIS A 253 14.69 2.33 10.08
CA HIS A 253 14.71 1.19 9.13
C HIS A 253 15.76 0.16 9.47
N TYR A 254 16.98 0.62 9.79
CA TYR A 254 18.16 -0.23 9.93
C TYR A 254 18.49 -0.60 11.37
N PRO A 255 19.17 -1.73 11.59
CA PRO A 255 19.58 -2.16 12.93
C PRO A 255 20.37 -1.08 13.69
N SER A 256 21.26 -0.35 13.02
CA SER A 256 22.04 0.74 13.62
C SER A 256 21.16 1.89 14.11
N GLU A 257 20.13 2.26 13.36
CA GLU A 257 19.14 3.29 13.72
C GLU A 257 18.29 2.84 14.90
N ILE A 258 17.75 1.62 14.82
CA ILE A 258 16.98 1.00 15.92
C ILE A 258 17.80 0.96 17.20
N MET A 259 19.04 0.47 17.13
CA MET A 259 19.95 0.41 18.28
C MET A 259 20.22 1.78 18.90
N MET A 260 20.30 2.83 18.09
CA MET A 260 20.50 4.19 18.55
C MET A 260 19.26 4.71 19.30
N VAL A 261 18.07 4.47 18.77
CA VAL A 261 16.79 4.81 19.44
C VAL A 261 16.68 4.07 20.77
N LEU A 262 17.00 2.78 20.81
CA LEU A 262 16.98 1.98 22.04
C LEU A 262 17.93 2.53 23.10
N ARG A 263 19.14 2.99 22.71
CA ARG A 263 20.10 3.62 23.63
C ARG A 263 19.55 4.91 24.22
N LEU A 264 18.92 5.77 23.38
CA LEU A 264 18.29 7.01 23.82
C LEU A 264 17.15 6.70 24.80
N ALA A 265 16.27 5.76 24.44
CA ALA A 265 15.11 5.36 25.23
C ALA A 265 15.50 4.82 26.61
N ARG A 266 16.53 3.96 26.67
CA ARG A 266 17.07 3.47 27.95
C ARG A 266 17.67 4.58 28.80
N LYS A 267 18.42 5.49 28.18
CA LYS A 267 19.07 6.62 28.88
C LYS A 267 18.07 7.56 29.57
N TYR A 268 16.94 7.79 28.90
CA TYR A 268 15.93 8.76 29.36
C TYR A 268 14.68 8.13 29.97
N GLY A 269 14.58 6.80 29.97
CA GLY A 269 13.56 6.07 30.73
C GLY A 269 12.25 5.82 29.99
N PHE A 270 12.17 6.04 28.67
CA PHE A 270 10.96 5.79 27.90
C PHE A 270 10.97 4.47 27.10
N ILE A 271 11.88 3.55 27.44
CA ILE A 271 12.02 2.27 26.70
C ILE A 271 10.72 1.46 26.70
N GLU A 272 9.96 1.48 27.80
CA GLU A 272 8.69 0.78 27.97
C GLU A 272 7.50 1.48 27.25
N ARG A 273 7.77 2.60 26.61
CA ARG A 273 6.80 3.43 25.87
C ARG A 273 7.30 3.73 24.46
N LEU A 274 7.90 2.74 23.82
CA LEU A 274 8.51 2.90 22.51
C LEU A 274 7.79 2.08 21.45
N ALA A 275 7.40 2.73 20.35
CA ALA A 275 6.99 2.10 19.10
C ALA A 275 8.07 2.36 18.03
N LEU A 276 8.46 1.31 17.30
CA LEU A 276 9.44 1.38 16.22
C LEU A 276 8.70 1.31 14.89
N ALA A 277 8.61 2.44 14.18
CA ALA A 277 7.94 2.49 12.90
C ALA A 277 8.84 2.01 11.77
N HIS A 278 8.22 1.36 10.78
CA HIS A 278 8.84 0.66 9.67
C HIS A 278 9.68 -0.53 10.12
N ALA A 279 10.78 -0.28 10.81
CA ALA A 279 11.68 -1.28 11.38
C ALA A 279 11.95 -2.46 10.40
N GLU A 280 12.13 -2.16 9.12
CA GLU A 280 12.17 -3.14 8.02
C GLU A 280 13.34 -4.12 8.14
N GLU A 281 14.40 -3.75 8.84
CA GLU A 281 15.53 -4.63 9.13
C GLU A 281 15.62 -4.98 10.63
N VAL A 282 14.49 -5.15 11.29
CA VAL A 282 14.41 -5.50 12.72
C VAL A 282 14.78 -6.96 12.99
N PHE A 283 14.69 -7.84 12.00
CA PHE A 283 14.88 -9.28 12.16
C PHE A 283 16.15 -9.66 12.95
N PRO A 284 17.35 -9.10 12.68
CA PRO A 284 18.56 -9.41 13.47
C PRO A 284 18.52 -8.95 14.93
N LEU A 285 17.50 -8.18 15.32
CA LEU A 285 17.35 -7.62 16.67
C LEU A 285 16.20 -8.26 17.45
N ILE A 286 15.55 -9.28 16.93
CA ILE A 286 14.39 -9.94 17.59
C ILE A 286 14.73 -10.39 19.00
N ASP A 287 15.86 -11.05 19.22
CA ASP A 287 16.28 -11.50 20.54
C ASP A 287 16.46 -10.33 21.53
N LEU A 288 16.86 -9.16 21.03
CA LEU A 288 17.02 -7.95 21.86
C LEU A 288 15.69 -7.33 22.26
N LEU A 289 14.67 -7.47 21.41
CA LEU A 289 13.33 -6.94 21.63
C LEU A 289 12.44 -7.89 22.41
N SER A 290 12.73 -9.19 22.37
CA SER A 290 11.96 -10.22 23.08
C SER A 290 11.93 -9.91 24.60
N GLY A 291 10.75 -10.03 25.20
CA GLY A 291 10.51 -9.72 26.61
C GLY A 291 10.49 -8.23 26.98
N THR A 292 10.49 -7.33 25.98
CA THR A 292 10.30 -5.88 26.19
C THR A 292 8.87 -5.48 25.83
N SER A 293 8.47 -4.26 26.25
CA SER A 293 7.18 -3.66 25.89
C SER A 293 7.25 -2.84 24.57
N ILE A 294 8.35 -2.95 23.83
CA ILE A 294 8.54 -2.24 22.56
C ILE A 294 7.59 -2.82 21.52
N ILE A 295 6.90 -1.94 20.79
CA ILE A 295 5.95 -2.33 19.75
C ILE A 295 6.51 -1.95 18.38
N PRO A 296 7.03 -2.90 17.58
CA PRO A 296 7.28 -2.68 16.16
C PRO A 296 5.97 -2.41 15.41
N VAL A 297 5.92 -1.32 14.63
CA VAL A 297 4.81 -0.94 13.78
C VAL A 297 5.28 -1.06 12.34
N ILE A 298 5.04 -2.24 11.76
CA ILE A 298 5.62 -2.66 10.48
C ILE A 298 4.75 -2.20 9.32
N GLY A 299 5.37 -1.72 8.28
CA GLY A 299 4.70 -1.33 7.03
C GLY A 299 5.28 -0.04 6.41
N PRO A 300 4.92 0.21 5.14
CA PRO A 300 4.17 -0.67 4.25
C PRO A 300 4.94 -1.90 3.78
N MET A 301 6.26 -1.97 4.00
CA MET A 301 7.11 -3.12 3.66
C MET A 301 7.05 -4.15 4.79
N MET A 302 6.58 -5.36 4.50
CA MET A 302 6.31 -6.39 5.50
C MET A 302 7.08 -7.67 5.27
N ILE A 303 7.41 -7.96 4.02
CA ILE A 303 8.23 -9.10 3.61
C ILE A 303 9.59 -8.57 3.19
N VAL A 304 10.64 -9.15 3.73
CA VAL A 304 12.03 -8.72 3.48
C VAL A 304 12.87 -9.93 3.10
N GLN A 305 13.78 -9.74 2.17
CA GLN A 305 14.81 -10.73 1.86
C GLN A 305 16.19 -10.15 2.13
N TYR A 306 17.01 -10.89 2.84
CA TYR A 306 18.40 -10.57 3.06
C TYR A 306 19.28 -11.22 1.98
N TYR A 307 20.36 -10.55 1.60
CA TYR A 307 21.27 -11.04 0.53
C TYR A 307 21.79 -12.46 0.73
N ASN A 308 21.92 -12.89 1.99
CA ASN A 308 22.48 -14.21 2.32
C ASN A 308 21.40 -15.25 2.69
N ASP A 309 20.13 -14.86 2.61
CA ASP A 309 19.02 -15.76 2.92
C ASP A 309 18.22 -16.03 1.64
N PRO A 310 18.03 -17.26 1.21
CA PRO A 310 17.27 -17.57 0.01
C PRO A 310 15.75 -17.39 0.19
N GLU A 311 15.25 -17.33 1.43
CA GLU A 311 13.82 -17.28 1.72
C GLU A 311 13.39 -15.87 2.16
N PRO A 312 12.26 -15.38 1.67
CA PRO A 312 11.68 -14.13 2.15
C PRO A 312 11.14 -14.28 3.57
N ILE A 313 11.39 -13.28 4.40
CA ILE A 313 11.01 -13.23 5.81
C ILE A 313 9.76 -12.37 5.98
N ASN A 314 8.71 -12.94 6.57
CA ASN A 314 7.57 -12.16 7.07
C ASN A 314 7.92 -11.59 8.44
N LEU A 315 8.24 -10.30 8.49
CA LEU A 315 8.70 -9.63 9.71
C LEU A 315 7.69 -9.75 10.86
N LEU A 316 6.39 -9.63 10.56
CA LEU A 316 5.35 -9.73 11.59
C LEU A 316 5.26 -11.15 12.15
N LYS A 317 5.38 -12.15 11.29
CA LYS A 317 5.40 -13.55 11.75
C LYS A 317 6.55 -13.80 12.71
N GLU A 318 7.76 -13.40 12.34
CA GLU A 318 8.95 -13.61 13.19
C GLU A 318 8.84 -12.87 14.52
N LEU A 319 8.32 -11.63 14.53
CA LEU A 319 8.10 -10.86 15.74
C LEU A 319 7.06 -11.52 16.65
N LEU A 320 5.90 -11.92 16.09
CA LEU A 320 4.83 -12.56 16.87
C LEU A 320 5.24 -13.93 17.41
N ASP A 321 5.95 -14.73 16.62
CA ASP A 321 6.46 -16.05 17.04
C ASP A 321 7.50 -15.92 18.17
N ALA A 322 8.25 -14.82 18.20
CA ALA A 322 9.13 -14.45 19.31
C ALA A 322 8.41 -13.83 20.54
N GLY A 323 7.08 -13.77 20.51
CA GLY A 323 6.25 -13.22 21.58
C GLY A 323 6.31 -11.69 21.68
N ILE A 324 6.73 -11.00 20.61
CA ILE A 324 6.78 -9.54 20.54
C ILE A 324 5.46 -9.03 19.99
N THR A 325 4.78 -8.14 20.72
CA THR A 325 3.60 -7.45 20.20
C THR A 325 4.02 -6.54 19.04
N ALA A 326 3.45 -6.76 17.86
CA ALA A 326 3.70 -5.96 16.67
C ALA A 326 2.39 -5.55 15.99
N SER A 327 2.35 -4.40 15.35
CA SER A 327 1.18 -3.87 14.63
C SER A 327 1.56 -3.49 13.20
N ILE A 328 0.55 -3.18 12.39
CA ILE A 328 0.74 -2.72 11.02
C ILE A 328 0.47 -1.23 10.87
N GLN A 329 1.01 -0.66 9.80
CA GLN A 329 0.79 0.72 9.38
C GLN A 329 0.70 0.81 7.86
N THR A 330 -0.08 1.79 7.37
CA THR A 330 -0.07 2.12 5.93
C THR A 330 0.97 3.16 5.57
N ASP A 331 1.32 4.07 6.47
CA ASP A 331 2.14 5.29 6.20
C ASP A 331 1.50 6.19 5.12
N MET A 332 0.18 6.13 4.95
CA MET A 332 -0.55 6.71 3.83
C MET A 332 -1.54 7.81 4.24
N SER A 333 -2.10 8.46 3.25
CA SER A 333 -3.15 9.49 3.37
C SER A 333 -4.08 9.46 2.15
N ASN A 334 -4.36 8.30 1.60
CA ASN A 334 -5.05 8.12 0.34
C ASN A 334 -6.03 6.95 0.37
N GLN A 335 -6.60 6.59 -0.78
CA GLN A 335 -7.62 5.56 -0.94
C GLN A 335 -7.24 4.15 -0.46
N HIS A 336 -5.97 3.88 -0.13
CA HIS A 336 -5.55 2.57 0.37
C HIS A 336 -6.15 2.19 1.71
N PHE A 337 -6.73 3.13 2.44
CA PHE A 337 -7.51 2.81 3.63
C PHE A 337 -8.72 1.91 3.33
N LYS A 338 -9.30 1.99 2.13
CA LYS A 338 -10.37 1.07 1.70
C LYS A 338 -9.88 -0.39 1.66
N ASP A 339 -8.62 -0.57 1.34
CA ASP A 339 -8.00 -1.88 1.13
C ASP A 339 -7.15 -2.33 2.33
N PHE A 340 -7.38 -1.77 3.55
CA PHE A 340 -6.61 -2.12 4.75
C PHE A 340 -6.65 -3.62 5.08
N ARG A 341 -7.74 -4.30 4.76
CA ARG A 341 -7.86 -5.76 4.89
C ARG A 341 -6.87 -6.53 4.00
N GLU A 342 -6.43 -5.94 2.90
CA GLU A 342 -5.42 -6.55 2.02
C GLU A 342 -4.08 -6.75 2.73
N TYR A 343 -3.74 -5.87 3.70
CA TYR A 343 -2.54 -6.07 4.52
C TYR A 343 -2.64 -7.35 5.35
N GLY A 344 -3.78 -7.60 5.99
CA GLY A 344 -4.03 -8.82 6.74
C GLY A 344 -4.03 -10.07 5.86
N ALA A 345 -4.70 -10.00 4.71
CA ALA A 345 -4.76 -11.09 3.74
C ALA A 345 -3.37 -11.42 3.17
N PHE A 346 -2.58 -10.39 2.83
CA PHE A 346 -1.20 -10.55 2.38
C PHE A 346 -0.31 -11.21 3.45
N LEU A 347 -0.43 -10.79 4.69
CA LEU A 347 0.32 -11.38 5.80
C LEU A 347 -0.10 -12.83 6.06
N ALA A 348 -1.40 -13.15 5.97
CA ALA A 348 -1.90 -14.51 6.09
C ALA A 348 -1.40 -15.40 4.95
N ARG A 349 -1.37 -14.87 3.72
CA ARG A 349 -0.78 -15.53 2.55
C ARG A 349 0.70 -15.88 2.77
N HIS A 350 1.41 -15.07 3.53
CA HIS A 350 2.82 -15.26 3.89
C HIS A 350 3.02 -15.85 5.30
N GLY A 351 2.03 -16.57 5.83
CA GLY A 351 2.19 -17.47 6.97
C GLY A 351 1.68 -16.97 8.33
N LEU A 352 1.00 -15.81 8.42
CA LEU A 352 0.23 -15.50 9.62
C LEU A 352 -1.04 -16.36 9.66
N THR A 353 -1.47 -16.70 10.86
CA THR A 353 -2.84 -17.19 11.06
C THR A 353 -3.85 -16.04 10.93
N ASP A 354 -5.11 -16.35 10.60
CA ASP A 354 -6.16 -15.33 10.52
C ASP A 354 -6.31 -14.57 11.84
N GLN A 355 -6.15 -15.23 12.98
CA GLN A 355 -6.15 -14.61 14.31
C GLN A 355 -5.00 -13.61 14.47
N GLN A 356 -3.78 -13.97 14.10
CA GLN A 356 -2.62 -13.07 14.16
C GLN A 356 -2.81 -11.89 13.21
N ALA A 357 -3.33 -12.12 12.00
CA ALA A 357 -3.64 -11.05 11.05
C ALA A 357 -4.66 -10.06 11.63
N LEU A 358 -5.70 -10.56 12.32
CA LEU A 358 -6.68 -9.71 12.99
C LEU A 358 -6.07 -8.92 14.15
N GLU A 359 -5.22 -9.57 14.98
CA GLU A 359 -4.55 -8.89 16.11
C GLU A 359 -3.67 -7.73 15.67
N VAL A 360 -2.88 -7.89 14.60
CA VAL A 360 -2.01 -6.82 14.10
C VAL A 360 -2.77 -5.66 13.47
N MET A 361 -3.98 -5.91 12.98
CA MET A 361 -4.88 -4.90 12.41
C MET A 361 -5.76 -4.20 13.45
N THR A 362 -5.82 -4.69 14.69
CA THR A 362 -6.79 -4.22 15.70
C THR A 362 -6.11 -3.93 17.05
N ILE A 363 -6.11 -4.91 17.96
CA ILE A 363 -5.68 -4.73 19.37
C ILE A 363 -4.22 -4.30 19.50
N ASN A 364 -3.32 -4.74 18.61
CA ASN A 364 -1.93 -4.35 18.68
C ASN A 364 -1.73 -2.89 18.29
N GLY A 365 -2.54 -2.36 17.35
CA GLY A 365 -2.63 -0.93 17.07
C GLY A 365 -3.15 -0.13 18.25
N ALA A 366 -4.17 -0.64 18.95
CA ALA A 366 -4.69 -0.03 20.17
C ALA A 366 -3.62 0.05 21.29
N LYS A 367 -2.82 -1.01 21.46
CA LYS A 367 -1.68 -1.00 22.41
C LYS A 367 -0.64 0.06 22.05
N ALA A 368 -0.36 0.25 20.75
CA ALA A 368 0.55 1.30 20.28
C ALA A 368 0.02 2.72 20.55
N MET A 369 -1.29 2.87 20.80
CA MET A 369 -1.94 4.11 21.22
C MET A 369 -2.04 4.25 22.74
N MET A 370 -1.79 3.18 23.50
CA MET A 370 -2.15 3.08 24.94
C MET A 370 -3.67 3.30 25.14
N LEU A 371 -4.50 2.65 24.32
CA LEU A 371 -5.97 2.75 24.31
C LEU A 371 -6.61 1.37 24.12
N ASP A 372 -5.88 0.30 24.42
CA ASP A 372 -6.35 -1.07 24.35
C ASP A 372 -7.38 -1.44 25.43
N ASP A 373 -7.57 -0.58 26.41
CA ASP A 373 -8.67 -0.61 27.35
C ASP A 373 -10.00 -0.08 26.79
N ARG A 374 -9.97 0.62 25.65
CA ARG A 374 -11.15 1.23 24.99
C ARG A 374 -11.50 0.61 23.64
N VAL A 375 -10.49 0.36 22.80
CA VAL A 375 -10.69 -0.06 21.39
C VAL A 375 -9.84 -1.27 21.04
N GLY A 376 -10.04 -1.86 19.87
CA GLY A 376 -9.19 -2.90 19.28
C GLY A 376 -9.60 -4.34 19.59
N SER A 377 -10.63 -4.56 20.42
CA SER A 377 -11.24 -5.87 20.67
C SER A 377 -12.70 -5.71 21.05
N ILE A 378 -13.49 -6.81 20.92
CA ILE A 378 -14.90 -6.82 21.28
C ILE A 378 -15.02 -7.37 22.71
N GLU A 379 -15.11 -6.46 23.68
CA GLU A 379 -15.20 -6.76 25.12
C GLU A 379 -16.21 -5.85 25.81
N VAL A 380 -16.88 -6.39 26.84
CA VAL A 380 -17.82 -5.60 27.65
C VAL A 380 -17.12 -4.40 28.27
N GLY A 381 -17.71 -3.23 28.11
CA GLY A 381 -17.21 -1.94 28.63
C GLY A 381 -16.32 -1.16 27.65
N LYS A 382 -15.89 -1.76 26.54
CA LYS A 382 -15.16 -1.05 25.47
C LYS A 382 -16.10 -0.28 24.55
N ASP A 383 -15.52 0.68 23.84
CA ASP A 383 -16.22 1.46 22.83
C ASP A 383 -16.78 0.49 21.75
N ALA A 384 -18.03 0.70 21.33
CA ALA A 384 -18.65 -0.12 20.31
C ALA A 384 -18.21 0.30 18.91
N ASP A 385 -16.93 0.06 18.63
CA ASP A 385 -16.29 0.23 17.33
C ASP A 385 -16.26 -1.13 16.64
N LEU A 386 -17.22 -1.37 15.74
CA LEU A 386 -17.53 -2.69 15.19
C LEU A 386 -17.61 -2.62 13.66
N VAL A 387 -17.08 -3.64 12.99
CA VAL A 387 -17.21 -3.83 11.54
C VAL A 387 -18.04 -5.08 11.27
N LEU A 388 -19.16 -4.89 10.59
CA LEU A 388 -20.08 -5.94 10.16
C LEU A 388 -19.73 -6.32 8.72
N LEU A 389 -19.62 -7.61 8.48
CA LEU A 389 -19.14 -8.17 7.21
C LEU A 389 -20.14 -9.23 6.69
N ASP A 390 -20.26 -9.32 5.36
CA ASP A 390 -21.02 -10.35 4.66
C ASP A 390 -20.16 -11.52 4.18
N GLY A 391 -19.15 -11.87 4.94
CA GLY A 391 -18.20 -12.93 4.68
C GLY A 391 -16.91 -12.79 5.47
N HIS A 392 -15.93 -13.64 5.17
CA HIS A 392 -14.65 -13.64 5.90
C HIS A 392 -13.88 -12.33 5.71
N PHE A 393 -13.33 -11.77 6.81
CA PHE A 393 -12.67 -10.46 6.80
C PHE A 393 -11.41 -10.39 5.94
N LEU A 394 -10.74 -11.50 5.64
CA LEU A 394 -9.58 -11.58 4.74
C LEU A 394 -9.95 -11.98 3.31
N ASP A 395 -11.21 -12.29 3.01
CA ASP A 395 -11.63 -12.56 1.64
C ASP A 395 -11.61 -11.27 0.81
N LEU A 396 -10.75 -11.26 -0.21
CA LEU A 396 -10.53 -10.14 -1.10
C LEU A 396 -11.35 -10.20 -2.40
N THR A 397 -12.10 -11.27 -2.61
CA THR A 397 -12.88 -11.49 -3.85
C THR A 397 -14.12 -10.62 -3.93
N ALA A 398 -14.54 -10.02 -2.80
CA ALA A 398 -15.62 -9.07 -2.74
C ALA A 398 -15.35 -7.96 -1.71
N ASP A 399 -16.14 -6.89 -1.80
CA ASP A 399 -16.16 -5.85 -0.77
C ASP A 399 -17.04 -6.34 0.39
N ARG A 400 -16.39 -6.83 1.45
CA ARG A 400 -17.03 -7.53 2.58
C ARG A 400 -17.54 -6.60 3.67
N VAL A 401 -17.08 -5.34 3.75
CA VAL A 401 -17.53 -4.40 4.78
C VAL A 401 -18.94 -3.94 4.45
N GLU A 402 -19.88 -4.36 5.25
CA GLU A 402 -21.30 -4.02 5.09
C GLU A 402 -21.67 -2.77 5.89
N ARG A 403 -21.31 -2.77 7.19
CA ARG A 403 -21.57 -1.64 8.09
C ARG A 403 -20.40 -1.41 9.03
N VAL A 404 -20.21 -0.15 9.40
CA VAL A 404 -19.24 0.24 10.43
C VAL A 404 -19.92 1.07 11.51
N PHE A 405 -19.77 0.63 12.75
CA PHE A 405 -20.20 1.35 13.93
C PHE A 405 -18.99 1.93 14.65
N ILE A 406 -19.11 3.17 15.12
CA ILE A 406 -18.13 3.82 15.99
C ILE A 406 -18.87 4.49 17.16
N ASP A 407 -18.42 4.21 18.38
CA ASP A 407 -19.15 4.61 19.60
C ASP A 407 -20.64 4.21 19.51
N GLY A 408 -20.93 3.04 18.94
CA GLY A 408 -22.28 2.54 18.75
C GLY A 408 -23.14 3.34 17.75
N GLN A 409 -22.58 4.25 16.99
CA GLN A 409 -23.27 4.97 15.93
C GLN A 409 -22.93 4.35 14.57
N LEU A 410 -23.94 4.19 13.71
CA LEU A 410 -23.73 3.74 12.33
C LEU A 410 -23.07 4.87 11.55
N GLU A 411 -21.79 4.70 11.20
CA GLU A 411 -20.96 5.70 10.50
C GLU A 411 -20.80 5.38 9.02
N TYR A 412 -20.95 4.12 8.63
CA TYR A 412 -20.92 3.67 7.25
C TYR A 412 -21.91 2.53 7.02
N GLU A 413 -22.59 2.56 5.89
CA GLU A 413 -23.40 1.47 5.37
C GLU A 413 -23.16 1.37 3.85
N ARG A 414 -22.75 0.18 3.41
CA ARG A 414 -22.56 -0.10 2.00
C ARG A 414 -23.91 -0.11 1.29
N GLY A 415 -23.99 0.46 0.09
CA GLY A 415 -25.11 0.27 -0.82
C GLY A 415 -25.29 -1.19 -1.23
N GLU A 416 -26.32 -1.46 -2.04
CA GLU A 416 -26.55 -2.80 -2.59
C GLU A 416 -25.25 -3.35 -3.19
N PRO A 417 -24.83 -4.60 -2.82
CA PRO A 417 -23.64 -5.20 -3.36
C PRO A 417 -23.84 -5.40 -4.87
N GLU A 418 -22.86 -4.93 -5.66
CA GLU A 418 -22.81 -5.35 -7.05
C GLU A 418 -22.51 -6.85 -7.07
N GLN A 419 -23.34 -7.63 -7.74
CA GLN A 419 -23.11 -9.08 -7.90
C GLN A 419 -21.87 -9.24 -8.77
N GLY A 420 -20.73 -9.49 -8.13
CA GLY A 420 -19.54 -10.04 -8.80
C GLY A 420 -19.78 -11.49 -9.20
N ASP A 421 -19.05 -11.98 -10.20
CA ASP A 421 -19.02 -13.40 -10.52
C ASP A 421 -18.60 -14.21 -9.29
N ARG A 422 -19.18 -15.38 -9.08
CA ARG A 422 -18.71 -16.31 -8.06
C ARG A 422 -17.45 -16.99 -8.56
N LEU A 423 -16.48 -17.16 -7.67
CA LEU A 423 -15.32 -17.99 -7.96
C LEU A 423 -15.74 -19.38 -8.34
N ARG A 424 -15.01 -19.96 -9.30
CA ARG A 424 -15.17 -21.34 -9.68
C ARG A 424 -14.72 -22.26 -8.54
N ASP A 425 -15.51 -23.25 -8.21
CA ASP A 425 -15.08 -24.29 -7.26
C ASP A 425 -14.00 -25.18 -7.92
N VAL A 426 -12.84 -25.26 -7.30
CA VAL A 426 -11.68 -26.01 -7.80
C VAL A 426 -11.27 -27.19 -6.91
N GLY A 427 -11.98 -27.44 -5.83
CA GLY A 427 -11.73 -28.55 -4.88
C GLY A 427 -12.72 -29.72 -5.06
N PRO A 428 -12.60 -30.83 -4.28
CA PRO A 428 -11.53 -31.15 -3.33
C PRO A 428 -10.26 -31.74 -3.99
N PHE A 429 -9.12 -31.67 -3.27
CA PHE A 429 -7.84 -32.17 -3.77
C PHE A 429 -7.48 -33.53 -3.19
N SER A 430 -6.95 -34.41 -4.04
CA SER A 430 -6.27 -35.67 -3.61
C SER A 430 -4.79 -35.38 -3.28
N PRO A 431 -4.10 -36.27 -2.57
CA PRO A 431 -2.67 -36.08 -2.27
C PRO A 431 -1.84 -35.85 -3.54
N LEU A 432 -1.02 -34.79 -3.53
CA LEU A 432 -0.02 -34.55 -4.56
C LEU A 432 1.07 -35.60 -4.49
N ARG A 433 1.47 -36.17 -5.63
CA ARG A 433 2.63 -37.03 -5.76
C ARG A 433 3.56 -36.44 -6.79
N ASN A 434 4.62 -35.79 -6.32
CA ASN A 434 5.62 -35.21 -7.19
C ASN A 434 6.74 -36.21 -7.46
N GLY A 435 6.89 -36.62 -8.74
CA GLY A 435 8.00 -37.44 -9.22
C GLY A 435 9.03 -36.63 -10.03
N ILE A 436 8.85 -35.32 -10.14
CA ILE A 436 9.68 -34.42 -10.96
C ILE A 436 10.80 -33.86 -10.08
N GLY A 437 12.04 -34.00 -10.52
CA GLY A 437 13.21 -33.42 -9.90
C GLY A 437 13.66 -32.13 -10.59
N PRO A 438 14.56 -31.33 -9.98
CA PRO A 438 15.00 -30.05 -10.51
C PRO A 438 15.82 -30.15 -11.82
N ASN A 439 16.27 -31.35 -12.18
CA ASN A 439 17.07 -31.58 -13.39
C ASN A 439 16.31 -32.35 -14.49
N ASP A 440 14.99 -32.56 -14.31
CA ASP A 440 14.20 -33.30 -15.31
C ASP A 440 13.80 -32.36 -16.45
N GLU A 441 14.34 -32.59 -17.64
CA GLU A 441 14.06 -31.81 -18.86
C GLU A 441 12.76 -32.27 -19.56
N SER A 442 12.23 -33.43 -19.21
CA SER A 442 10.99 -34.00 -19.75
C SER A 442 10.18 -34.64 -18.65
N PHE A 443 8.92 -34.29 -18.52
CA PHE A 443 8.01 -34.81 -17.50
C PHE A 443 6.54 -34.67 -17.92
N ALA A 444 5.67 -35.30 -17.15
CA ALA A 444 4.22 -35.15 -17.31
C ALA A 444 3.55 -34.68 -16.01
N ILE A 445 2.44 -33.99 -16.13
CA ILE A 445 1.55 -33.67 -15.01
C ILE A 445 0.18 -34.22 -15.38
N THR A 446 -0.48 -34.92 -14.46
CA THR A 446 -1.79 -35.57 -14.67
C THR A 446 -2.78 -35.17 -13.59
N GLY A 447 -4.07 -35.18 -13.93
CA GLY A 447 -5.14 -34.95 -12.98
C GLY A 447 -5.17 -33.55 -12.43
N ALA A 448 -4.86 -32.56 -13.27
CA ALA A 448 -4.85 -31.14 -12.90
C ALA A 448 -6.10 -30.41 -13.41
N HIS A 449 -6.50 -29.37 -12.68
CA HIS A 449 -7.41 -28.33 -13.18
C HIS A 449 -6.56 -27.22 -13.79
N VAL A 450 -6.58 -27.08 -15.13
CA VAL A 450 -5.67 -26.16 -15.84
C VAL A 450 -6.41 -24.93 -16.35
N PHE A 451 -6.06 -23.74 -15.87
CA PHE A 451 -6.42 -22.48 -16.53
C PHE A 451 -5.45 -22.25 -17.69
N THR A 452 -5.89 -22.52 -18.93
CA THR A 452 -5.04 -22.30 -20.10
C THR A 452 -4.85 -20.82 -20.42
N ILE A 453 -5.80 -19.97 -20.03
CA ILE A 453 -5.94 -18.55 -20.32
C ILE A 453 -6.39 -18.26 -21.74
N SER A 454 -5.88 -18.97 -22.75
CA SER A 454 -6.32 -18.82 -24.16
C SER A 454 -7.68 -19.46 -24.40
N ASP A 455 -7.91 -20.69 -23.91
CA ASP A 455 -9.10 -21.53 -24.19
C ASP A 455 -9.93 -21.86 -22.93
N GLY A 456 -9.78 -21.06 -21.87
CA GLY A 456 -10.50 -21.27 -20.61
C GLY A 456 -9.85 -22.29 -19.70
N ALA A 457 -10.62 -23.25 -19.17
CA ALA A 457 -10.11 -24.24 -18.22
C ALA A 457 -10.32 -25.67 -18.70
N ILE A 458 -9.37 -26.54 -18.40
CA ILE A 458 -9.40 -27.98 -18.70
C ILE A 458 -9.40 -28.77 -17.37
N GLU A 459 -10.45 -29.55 -17.14
CA GLU A 459 -10.55 -30.47 -16.02
C GLU A 459 -9.80 -31.79 -16.31
N ASP A 460 -9.26 -32.42 -15.27
CA ASP A 460 -8.52 -33.68 -15.35
C ASP A 460 -7.46 -33.67 -16.47
N ALA A 461 -6.72 -32.57 -16.56
CA ALA A 461 -5.79 -32.34 -17.63
C ALA A 461 -4.51 -33.16 -17.49
N THR A 462 -3.96 -33.55 -18.67
CA THR A 462 -2.59 -34.01 -18.82
C THR A 462 -1.75 -33.01 -19.57
N ILE A 463 -0.65 -32.59 -18.96
CA ILE A 463 0.38 -31.71 -19.53
C ILE A 463 1.65 -32.51 -19.73
N ILE A 464 2.29 -32.42 -20.88
CA ILE A 464 3.62 -32.98 -21.16
C ILE A 464 4.55 -31.83 -21.50
N VAL A 465 5.68 -31.78 -20.82
CA VAL A 465 6.78 -30.84 -21.03
C VAL A 465 7.97 -31.61 -21.58
N GLU A 466 8.60 -31.10 -22.61
CA GLU A 466 9.86 -31.60 -23.18
C GLU A 466 10.74 -30.42 -23.59
N ALA A 467 12.01 -30.47 -23.18
CA ALA A 467 12.99 -29.41 -23.48
C ALA A 467 12.47 -27.99 -23.15
N GLY A 468 11.84 -27.85 -21.98
CA GLY A 468 11.35 -26.57 -21.46
C GLY A 468 10.05 -26.07 -22.11
N ARG A 469 9.36 -26.85 -22.96
CA ARG A 469 8.15 -26.46 -23.67
C ARG A 469 6.98 -27.40 -23.46
N PHE A 470 5.78 -26.84 -23.51
CA PHE A 470 4.56 -27.65 -23.57
C PHE A 470 4.49 -28.38 -24.92
N THR A 471 4.49 -29.72 -24.91
CA THR A 471 4.32 -30.53 -26.12
C THR A 471 2.93 -31.15 -26.20
N ARG A 472 2.22 -31.23 -25.08
CA ARG A 472 0.84 -31.70 -25.01
C ARG A 472 0.08 -31.02 -23.87
N VAL A 473 -1.13 -30.59 -24.11
CA VAL A 473 -2.08 -30.07 -23.13
C VAL A 473 -3.48 -30.53 -23.55
N GLU A 474 -4.06 -31.47 -22.80
CA GLU A 474 -5.36 -32.08 -23.16
C GLU A 474 -6.11 -32.64 -21.94
N ALA A 475 -7.42 -32.76 -22.02
CA ALA A 475 -8.20 -33.44 -20.98
C ALA A 475 -7.93 -34.96 -21.02
N GLY A 476 -7.58 -35.54 -19.89
CA GLY A 476 -7.15 -36.91 -19.82
C GLY A 476 -5.85 -37.17 -20.59
N GLY A 477 -5.64 -38.32 -21.12
CA GLY A 477 -4.48 -38.62 -21.98
C GLY A 477 -3.53 -39.65 -21.37
N THR A 478 -2.64 -40.18 -22.21
CA THR A 478 -1.65 -41.18 -21.79
C THR A 478 -0.28 -40.54 -21.65
N VAL A 479 0.39 -40.84 -20.56
CA VAL A 479 1.76 -40.41 -20.33
C VAL A 479 2.74 -41.32 -21.05
N PRO A 480 3.76 -40.81 -21.76
CA PRO A 480 4.84 -41.61 -22.30
C PRO A 480 5.58 -42.38 -21.21
N ALA A 481 5.94 -43.62 -21.55
CA ALA A 481 6.63 -44.45 -20.56
C ALA A 481 8.05 -43.91 -20.28
N GLY A 482 8.43 -43.85 -19.02
CA GLY A 482 9.80 -43.58 -18.61
C GLY A 482 10.12 -42.11 -18.33
N ILE A 483 9.15 -41.19 -18.43
CA ILE A 483 9.32 -39.83 -17.95
C ILE A 483 8.77 -39.68 -16.52
N PRO A 484 9.35 -38.80 -15.70
CA PRO A 484 8.81 -38.42 -14.39
C PRO A 484 7.38 -37.88 -14.47
N VAL A 485 6.58 -38.18 -13.44
CA VAL A 485 5.18 -37.78 -13.41
C VAL A 485 4.85 -37.09 -12.09
N MET A 486 4.15 -35.97 -12.18
CA MET A 486 3.44 -35.35 -11.08
C MET A 486 1.95 -35.70 -11.18
N GLU A 487 1.41 -36.44 -10.19
CA GLU A 487 -0.04 -36.60 -10.05
C GLU A 487 -0.58 -35.38 -9.26
N ALA A 488 -1.20 -34.45 -9.95
CA ALA A 488 -1.63 -33.17 -9.36
C ALA A 488 -2.81 -33.29 -8.37
N GLY A 489 -3.60 -34.37 -8.50
CA GLY A 489 -4.70 -34.65 -7.57
C GLY A 489 -5.80 -33.62 -7.54
N GLY A 490 -6.11 -33.00 -8.68
CA GLY A 490 -7.13 -31.97 -8.82
C GLY A 490 -6.60 -30.53 -8.60
N ARG A 491 -5.31 -30.35 -8.31
CA ARG A 491 -4.74 -29.02 -8.06
C ARG A 491 -4.82 -28.15 -9.31
N VAL A 492 -4.85 -26.85 -9.04
CA VAL A 492 -4.90 -25.83 -10.09
C VAL A 492 -3.52 -25.60 -10.69
N ILE A 493 -3.46 -25.54 -12.02
CA ILE A 493 -2.28 -25.12 -12.75
C ILE A 493 -2.68 -23.91 -13.60
N MET A 494 -1.87 -22.86 -13.58
CA MET A 494 -2.01 -21.68 -14.42
C MET A 494 -0.65 -21.22 -14.94
N PRO A 495 -0.59 -20.39 -16.00
CA PRO A 495 0.67 -19.81 -16.42
C PRO A 495 1.30 -19.00 -15.30
N GLY A 496 2.62 -18.94 -15.30
CA GLY A 496 3.33 -18.00 -14.47
C GLY A 496 2.89 -16.54 -14.74
N THR A 497 2.85 -15.73 -13.71
CA THR A 497 2.47 -14.32 -13.86
C THR A 497 3.62 -13.50 -14.42
N ILE A 498 3.29 -12.40 -15.11
CA ILE A 498 4.23 -11.53 -15.80
C ILE A 498 4.10 -10.11 -15.26
N ILE A 499 5.19 -9.54 -14.80
CA ILE A 499 5.24 -8.12 -14.46
C ILE A 499 5.45 -7.33 -15.75
N ALA A 500 4.42 -6.60 -16.17
CA ALA A 500 4.40 -5.87 -17.44
C ALA A 500 5.41 -4.70 -17.46
N ARG A 501 5.71 -4.14 -16.32
CA ARG A 501 6.70 -3.08 -16.13
C ARG A 501 7.23 -3.09 -14.71
N ALA A 502 8.55 -3.00 -14.57
CA ALA A 502 9.25 -2.85 -13.32
C ALA A 502 10.49 -1.97 -13.50
N PHE A 503 11.01 -1.37 -12.46
CA PHE A 503 12.28 -0.65 -12.54
C PHE A 503 13.46 -1.61 -12.38
N ALA A 504 14.61 -1.24 -12.94
CA ALA A 504 15.82 -2.07 -12.99
C ALA A 504 16.34 -2.45 -11.61
N ASN A 505 16.33 -1.49 -10.69
CA ASN A 505 16.74 -1.70 -9.30
C ASN A 505 15.78 -0.96 -8.39
N ASP A 506 15.39 -1.63 -7.33
CA ASP A 506 14.65 -0.99 -6.28
C ASP A 506 15.57 -0.24 -5.32
N TRP A 507 14.95 0.62 -4.53
CA TRP A 507 15.60 1.42 -3.54
C TRP A 507 16.31 0.55 -2.49
N ILE A 508 17.64 0.44 -2.59
CA ILE A 508 18.46 -0.23 -1.60
C ILE A 508 18.81 0.79 -0.51
N GLY A 509 17.93 0.96 0.45
CA GLY A 509 18.19 1.78 1.62
C GLY A 509 18.54 3.24 1.30
N ASP A 510 19.46 3.82 2.09
CA ASP A 510 19.85 5.24 1.99
C ASP A 510 20.80 5.56 0.83
N LEU A 511 21.15 4.55 0.05
CA LEU A 511 22.10 4.70 -1.03
C LEU A 511 21.38 5.14 -2.30
N LYS A 512 20.83 6.37 -2.31
CA LYS A 512 20.15 6.97 -3.47
C LYS A 512 20.99 6.93 -4.74
N TRP A 513 22.32 6.94 -4.63
CA TRP A 513 23.21 6.81 -5.79
C TRP A 513 23.24 5.41 -6.40
N GLN A 514 22.70 4.39 -5.73
CA GLN A 514 22.62 3.01 -6.25
C GLN A 514 21.30 2.75 -6.97
N VAL A 515 20.33 3.66 -6.90
CA VAL A 515 19.13 3.59 -7.70
C VAL A 515 19.50 3.98 -9.13
N GLN A 516 19.47 3.02 -10.03
CA GLN A 516 19.84 3.19 -11.43
C GLN A 516 18.60 3.14 -12.35
N ASN A 517 17.54 3.80 -11.92
CA ASN A 517 16.28 3.80 -12.66
C ASN A 517 16.23 4.90 -13.72
N ASP A 518 16.86 6.05 -13.44
CA ASP A 518 16.78 7.23 -14.30
C ASP A 518 18.18 7.82 -14.50
N GLU A 519 18.54 8.08 -15.75
CA GLU A 519 19.74 8.84 -16.09
C GLU A 519 19.35 10.33 -16.11
N ILE A 520 19.80 11.06 -15.10
CA ILE A 520 19.37 12.45 -14.85
C ILE A 520 20.37 13.51 -15.34
N THR A 521 21.24 13.15 -16.27
CA THR A 521 22.18 14.09 -16.90
C THR A 521 21.47 15.05 -17.85
N GLU A 522 20.46 14.55 -18.57
CA GLU A 522 19.60 15.32 -19.48
C GLU A 522 18.20 14.71 -19.59
N PRO A 523 17.20 15.48 -20.06
CA PRO A 523 15.80 15.00 -20.06
C PRO A 523 15.51 13.91 -21.11
N ILE A 524 16.34 13.75 -22.12
CA ILE A 524 16.16 12.82 -23.23
C ILE A 524 17.42 11.98 -23.41
N VAL A 525 17.32 10.69 -23.16
CA VAL A 525 18.42 9.73 -23.16
C VAL A 525 17.98 8.39 -23.76
N PRO A 526 17.57 8.35 -25.03
CA PRO A 526 17.02 7.15 -25.65
C PRO A 526 18.03 5.99 -25.75
N GLU A 527 19.33 6.27 -25.74
CA GLU A 527 20.42 5.30 -25.76
C GLU A 527 20.58 4.51 -24.47
N MET A 528 19.94 4.90 -23.38
CA MET A 528 19.98 4.13 -22.14
C MET A 528 19.30 2.78 -22.31
N ASN A 529 19.85 1.75 -21.68
CA ASN A 529 19.33 0.39 -21.80
C ASN A 529 19.30 -0.29 -20.41
N ALA A 530 18.12 -0.66 -19.99
CA ALA A 530 17.87 -1.29 -18.70
C ALA A 530 18.60 -2.63 -18.52
N LEU A 531 19.01 -3.28 -19.62
CA LEU A 531 19.80 -4.52 -19.58
C LEU A 531 21.05 -4.36 -18.71
N TYR A 532 21.75 -3.22 -18.83
CA TYR A 532 23.01 -2.99 -18.09
C TYR A 532 22.79 -2.67 -16.61
N ALA A 533 21.54 -2.49 -16.18
CA ALA A 533 21.17 -2.32 -14.77
C ALA A 533 20.59 -3.60 -14.15
N VAL A 534 20.39 -4.68 -14.92
CA VAL A 534 19.94 -5.96 -14.41
C VAL A 534 21.07 -6.65 -13.64
N ASP A 535 20.83 -6.91 -12.35
CA ASP A 535 21.71 -7.73 -11.52
C ASP A 535 21.04 -9.10 -11.31
N PRO A 536 21.51 -10.18 -11.97
CA PRO A 536 20.90 -11.51 -11.88
C PRO A 536 20.86 -12.08 -10.46
N TRP A 537 21.79 -11.63 -9.62
CA TRP A 537 21.93 -12.07 -8.23
C TRP A 537 21.04 -11.30 -7.28
N PHE A 538 20.31 -10.29 -7.80
CA PHE A 538 19.45 -9.48 -6.95
C PHE A 538 18.33 -10.33 -6.36
N PRO A 539 18.15 -10.36 -5.03
CA PRO A 539 17.24 -11.28 -4.35
C PRO A 539 15.79 -11.23 -4.82
N SER A 540 15.34 -10.10 -5.35
CA SER A 540 13.95 -9.91 -5.76
C SER A 540 13.51 -10.83 -6.90
N TYR A 541 14.41 -11.23 -7.80
CA TYR A 541 14.04 -12.20 -8.84
C TYR A 541 13.59 -13.51 -8.22
N ARG A 542 14.30 -13.98 -7.18
CA ARG A 542 13.93 -15.19 -6.44
C ARG A 542 12.65 -15.01 -5.62
N VAL A 543 12.48 -13.85 -4.95
CA VAL A 543 11.22 -13.53 -4.23
C VAL A 543 10.04 -13.57 -5.18
N ASN A 544 10.16 -12.93 -6.34
CA ASN A 544 9.09 -12.93 -7.34
C ASN A 544 8.78 -14.35 -7.84
N THR A 545 9.82 -15.19 -8.02
CA THR A 545 9.58 -16.59 -8.38
C THR A 545 8.76 -17.34 -7.33
N THR A 546 9.03 -17.12 -6.03
CA THR A 546 8.30 -17.83 -4.96
C THR A 546 6.80 -17.51 -4.92
N VAL A 547 6.38 -16.40 -5.50
CA VAL A 547 4.96 -16.01 -5.61
C VAL A 547 4.39 -16.24 -7.02
N GLY A 548 5.14 -16.92 -7.90
CA GLY A 548 4.67 -17.34 -9.21
C GLY A 548 4.92 -16.35 -10.35
N VAL A 549 5.77 -15.35 -10.16
CA VAL A 549 6.21 -14.50 -11.26
C VAL A 549 7.33 -15.19 -12.03
N THR A 550 7.14 -15.39 -13.35
CA THR A 550 8.12 -16.09 -14.20
C THR A 550 8.82 -15.19 -15.21
N ALA A 551 8.27 -14.00 -15.45
CA ALA A 551 8.92 -13.02 -16.34
C ALA A 551 8.67 -11.59 -15.86
N ILE A 552 9.64 -10.71 -16.11
CA ILE A 552 9.60 -9.30 -15.70
C ILE A 552 10.10 -8.44 -16.86
N ASN A 553 9.34 -7.42 -17.24
CA ASN A 553 9.83 -6.35 -18.11
C ASN A 553 10.50 -5.26 -17.26
N VAL A 554 11.82 -5.27 -17.24
CA VAL A 554 12.66 -4.28 -16.54
C VAL A 554 12.85 -3.07 -17.43
N THR A 555 12.54 -1.88 -16.90
CA THR A 555 12.56 -0.63 -17.67
C THR A 555 13.29 0.48 -16.93
N PRO A 556 13.76 1.51 -17.66
CA PRO A 556 14.09 2.78 -17.03
C PRO A 556 12.93 3.38 -16.25
N GLY A 557 13.22 4.33 -15.37
CA GLY A 557 12.23 5.06 -14.57
C GLY A 557 11.40 6.04 -15.38
N THR A 558 10.84 7.04 -14.73
CA THR A 558 9.91 8.01 -15.34
C THR A 558 10.31 9.46 -15.15
N LEU A 559 11.55 9.72 -14.73
CA LEU A 559 12.02 11.11 -14.58
C LEU A 559 12.46 11.73 -15.91
N ASN A 560 12.84 10.93 -16.90
CA ASN A 560 13.23 11.41 -18.24
C ASN A 560 12.01 11.53 -19.15
N LEU A 561 12.03 12.49 -20.08
CA LEU A 561 11.02 12.60 -21.16
C LEU A 561 11.13 11.43 -22.12
N ILE A 562 12.36 11.03 -22.49
CA ILE A 562 12.68 9.74 -23.11
C ILE A 562 13.78 9.11 -22.25
N GLY A 563 13.50 7.97 -21.65
CA GLY A 563 14.34 7.33 -20.64
C GLY A 563 15.13 6.11 -21.14
N GLY A 564 14.90 5.68 -22.39
CA GLY A 564 15.64 4.55 -22.99
C GLY A 564 14.85 3.24 -23.03
N ASN A 565 15.59 2.16 -23.26
CA ASN A 565 15.06 0.85 -23.63
C ASN A 565 14.90 -0.09 -22.43
N GLY A 566 13.83 -0.87 -22.43
CA GLY A 566 13.59 -1.97 -21.50
C GLY A 566 14.12 -3.31 -21.97
N VAL A 567 14.07 -4.30 -21.06
CA VAL A 567 14.43 -5.70 -21.31
C VAL A 567 13.46 -6.65 -20.61
N VAL A 568 13.03 -7.71 -21.28
CA VAL A 568 12.29 -8.80 -20.62
C VAL A 568 13.26 -9.86 -20.15
N VAL A 569 13.15 -10.18 -18.86
CA VAL A 569 13.93 -11.23 -18.21
C VAL A 569 13.05 -12.28 -17.58
N LYS A 570 13.52 -13.52 -17.53
CA LYS A 570 12.94 -14.63 -16.75
C LYS A 570 13.44 -14.61 -15.31
N THR A 571 12.65 -15.16 -14.41
CA THR A 571 13.06 -15.44 -13.04
C THR A 571 13.49 -16.92 -12.92
N PRO A 572 14.25 -17.33 -11.90
CA PRO A 572 14.78 -16.61 -10.74
C PRO A 572 16.12 -15.88 -10.97
N GLY A 573 16.69 -15.96 -12.18
CA GLY A 573 17.83 -15.16 -12.55
C GLY A 573 19.18 -15.62 -11.99
N LEU A 574 19.66 -16.76 -12.37
CA LEU A 574 20.99 -17.22 -11.95
C LEU A 574 22.05 -17.14 -13.06
N ASP A 575 21.60 -17.13 -14.31
CA ASP A 575 22.45 -16.97 -15.49
C ASP A 575 21.91 -15.79 -16.31
N PHE A 576 22.75 -14.78 -16.51
CA PHE A 576 22.34 -13.54 -17.16
C PHE A 576 21.90 -13.78 -18.62
N GLU A 577 22.64 -14.61 -19.38
CA GLU A 577 22.35 -14.88 -20.78
C GLU A 577 21.04 -15.71 -20.93
N GLU A 578 20.80 -16.63 -19.98
CA GLU A 578 19.58 -17.44 -19.96
C GLU A 578 18.35 -16.63 -19.52
N MET A 579 18.53 -15.58 -18.68
CA MET A 579 17.42 -14.72 -18.25
C MET A 579 16.83 -13.89 -19.36
N VAL A 580 17.67 -13.30 -20.22
CA VAL A 580 17.21 -12.33 -21.22
C VAL A 580 16.35 -13.03 -22.28
N ARG A 581 15.13 -12.55 -22.46
CA ARG A 581 14.17 -13.10 -23.47
C ARG A 581 13.92 -12.15 -24.60
N GLN A 582 13.97 -10.86 -24.35
CA GLN A 582 13.79 -9.85 -25.38
C GLN A 582 14.53 -8.57 -25.00
N GLU A 583 15.37 -8.08 -25.93
CA GLU A 583 16.14 -6.85 -25.82
C GLU A 583 16.30 -6.23 -27.21
N PRO A 584 15.90 -4.96 -27.39
CA PRO A 584 15.05 -4.19 -26.49
C PRO A 584 13.63 -4.76 -26.39
N SER A 585 12.95 -4.51 -25.27
CA SER A 585 11.54 -4.90 -25.08
C SER A 585 10.57 -3.76 -25.28
N SER A 586 11.01 -2.55 -25.11
CA SER A 586 10.18 -1.33 -25.16
C SER A 586 11.06 -0.08 -25.11
N MET A 587 10.53 1.08 -25.54
CA MET A 587 11.09 2.40 -25.28
C MET A 587 10.21 3.12 -24.26
N VAL A 588 10.83 3.74 -23.23
CA VAL A 588 10.11 4.46 -22.16
C VAL A 588 10.11 5.95 -22.42
N MET A 589 8.92 6.57 -22.35
CA MET A 589 8.72 8.02 -22.37
C MET A 589 7.83 8.45 -21.21
N SER A 590 7.88 9.74 -20.81
CA SER A 590 7.03 10.28 -19.75
C SER A 590 6.54 11.68 -20.03
N LEU A 591 5.22 11.88 -19.82
CA LEU A 591 4.52 13.15 -19.99
C LEU A 591 3.96 13.69 -18.65
N THR A 592 4.28 13.03 -17.54
CA THR A 592 3.64 13.34 -16.26
C THR A 592 4.12 14.64 -15.64
N SER A 593 3.26 15.20 -14.80
CA SER A 593 3.62 16.37 -13.98
C SER A 593 4.79 16.11 -13.03
N GLY A 594 5.06 14.85 -12.66
CA GLY A 594 6.23 14.45 -11.89
C GLY A 594 7.52 14.69 -12.65
N THR A 595 7.59 14.23 -13.89
CA THR A 595 8.71 14.40 -14.82
C THR A 595 8.96 15.89 -15.11
N THR A 596 7.91 16.63 -15.53
CA THR A 596 8.06 18.05 -15.89
C THR A 596 8.45 18.90 -14.67
N SER A 597 7.93 18.60 -13.47
CA SER A 597 8.30 19.30 -12.24
C SER A 597 9.73 19.00 -11.80
N TYR A 598 10.21 17.77 -12.01
CA TYR A 598 11.60 17.41 -11.73
C TYR A 598 12.57 18.26 -12.55
N TRP A 599 12.39 18.31 -13.88
CA TRP A 599 13.27 19.05 -14.77
C TRP A 599 13.13 20.57 -14.59
N ALA A 600 11.94 21.09 -14.31
CA ALA A 600 11.75 22.48 -13.93
C ALA A 600 12.56 22.86 -12.67
N GLY A 601 12.62 21.94 -11.70
CA GLY A 601 13.43 22.13 -10.49
C GLY A 601 14.94 21.96 -10.70
N ALA A 602 15.34 21.02 -11.53
CA ALA A 602 16.74 20.67 -11.76
C ALA A 602 17.45 21.64 -12.70
N SER A 603 16.79 22.03 -13.80
CA SER A 603 17.37 22.90 -14.84
C SER A 603 17.06 24.37 -14.68
N GLY A 604 16.13 24.74 -13.80
CA GLY A 604 15.60 26.11 -13.68
C GLY A 604 14.76 26.58 -14.88
N ILE A 605 14.47 25.67 -15.83
CA ILE A 605 13.64 25.91 -16.99
C ILE A 605 12.23 25.35 -16.69
N SER A 606 11.19 26.15 -16.95
CA SER A 606 9.81 25.66 -16.81
C SER A 606 9.52 24.63 -17.89
N VAL A 607 9.28 23.37 -17.49
CA VAL A 607 8.85 22.30 -18.39
C VAL A 607 7.36 22.08 -18.17
N THR A 608 6.55 22.43 -19.18
CA THR A 608 5.10 22.16 -19.20
C THR A 608 4.82 20.91 -20.04
N LEU A 609 3.57 20.42 -20.04
CA LEU A 609 3.17 19.30 -20.90
C LEU A 609 3.41 19.64 -22.40
N GLU A 610 3.11 20.87 -22.80
CA GLU A 610 3.31 21.31 -24.18
C GLU A 610 4.78 21.33 -24.57
N SER A 611 5.66 21.83 -23.70
CA SER A 611 7.11 21.84 -23.97
C SER A 611 7.70 20.44 -23.90
N ALA A 612 7.23 19.57 -23.00
CA ALA A 612 7.64 18.16 -22.95
C ALA A 612 7.27 17.43 -24.24
N SER A 613 6.04 17.62 -24.72
CA SER A 613 5.57 17.08 -25.99
C SER A 613 6.40 17.59 -27.16
N ALA A 614 6.70 18.89 -27.23
CA ALA A 614 7.52 19.47 -28.28
C ALA A 614 8.94 18.84 -28.30
N MET A 615 9.58 18.73 -27.13
CA MET A 615 10.91 18.11 -27.03
C MET A 615 10.92 16.64 -27.46
N ILE A 616 9.90 15.86 -27.09
CA ILE A 616 9.77 14.46 -27.54
C ILE A 616 9.56 14.40 -29.06
N ARG A 617 8.74 15.29 -29.63
CA ARG A 617 8.47 15.36 -31.08
C ARG A 617 9.73 15.78 -31.86
N ASP A 618 10.47 16.77 -31.37
CA ASP A 618 11.74 17.18 -32.00
C ASP A 618 12.72 16.01 -32.08
N GLU A 619 12.90 15.24 -31.00
CA GLU A 619 13.77 14.05 -30.99
C GLU A 619 13.23 12.94 -31.93
N LEU A 620 11.90 12.73 -31.96
CA LEU A 620 11.30 11.75 -32.87
C LEU A 620 11.45 12.19 -34.34
N ASP A 621 11.32 13.48 -34.65
CA ASP A 621 11.53 14.02 -35.99
C ASP A 621 12.98 13.81 -36.45
N GLU A 622 13.97 14.09 -35.59
CA GLU A 622 15.38 13.82 -35.85
C GLU A 622 15.65 12.33 -36.07
N ALA A 623 15.08 11.45 -35.25
CA ALA A 623 15.21 10.00 -35.42
C ALA A 623 14.54 9.50 -36.70
N VAL A 624 13.40 10.07 -37.11
CA VAL A 624 12.74 9.76 -38.38
C VAL A 624 13.61 10.21 -39.57
N GLU A 625 14.19 11.42 -39.51
CA GLU A 625 15.13 11.90 -40.53
C GLU A 625 16.35 10.98 -40.62
N TYR A 626 16.95 10.65 -39.47
CA TYR A 626 18.03 9.71 -39.38
C TYR A 626 17.71 8.34 -40.01
N SER A 627 16.52 7.82 -39.76
CA SER A 627 16.05 6.53 -40.31
C SER A 627 15.98 6.49 -41.84
N ARG A 628 15.73 7.67 -42.47
CA ARG A 628 15.61 7.86 -43.92
C ARG A 628 16.94 8.16 -44.64
N GLY A 629 18.00 8.39 -43.86
CA GLY A 629 19.29 8.77 -44.38
C GLY A 629 20.03 7.67 -45.15
N ASP A 630 21.21 8.04 -45.70
CA ASP A 630 22.07 7.13 -46.47
C ASP A 630 22.46 5.91 -45.58
N PRO A 631 22.52 4.68 -46.15
CA PRO A 631 23.08 3.54 -45.43
C PRO A 631 24.47 3.75 -44.82
N ASP A 632 25.24 4.65 -45.45
CA ASP A 632 26.62 5.01 -45.02
C ASP A 632 26.64 6.24 -44.06
N ARG A 633 25.50 6.63 -43.47
CA ARG A 633 25.42 7.74 -42.52
C ARG A 633 26.30 7.52 -41.31
N GLU A 634 26.73 8.60 -40.69
CA GLU A 634 27.44 8.52 -39.40
C GLU A 634 26.58 7.87 -38.35
N TYR A 635 27.16 6.94 -37.60
CA TYR A 635 26.46 6.24 -36.52
C TYR A 635 26.14 7.22 -35.38
N ASP A 636 24.85 7.31 -35.02
CA ASP A 636 24.36 8.07 -33.87
C ASP A 636 23.65 7.11 -32.92
N GLN A 637 24.22 6.91 -31.74
CA GLN A 637 23.72 5.96 -30.75
C GLN A 637 22.30 6.31 -30.25
N ARG A 638 21.98 7.61 -30.13
CA ARG A 638 20.66 8.06 -29.66
C ARG A 638 19.58 7.68 -30.68
N HIS A 639 19.78 8.04 -31.93
CA HIS A 639 18.82 7.77 -32.98
C HIS A 639 18.73 6.26 -33.30
N GLU A 640 19.84 5.52 -33.28
CA GLU A 640 19.82 4.06 -33.46
C GLU A 640 18.96 3.38 -32.39
N ALA A 641 19.01 3.84 -31.13
CA ALA A 641 18.21 3.29 -30.04
C ALA A 641 16.69 3.50 -30.24
N MET A 642 16.30 4.48 -31.09
CA MET A 642 14.90 4.77 -31.38
C MET A 642 14.37 4.00 -32.58
N LEU A 643 15.22 3.42 -33.42
CA LEU A 643 14.78 2.72 -34.63
C LEU A 643 13.82 1.56 -34.37
N PRO A 644 14.01 0.70 -33.34
CA PRO A 644 13.07 -0.38 -33.06
C PRO A 644 11.64 0.09 -32.81
N VAL A 645 11.45 1.19 -32.09
CA VAL A 645 10.11 1.73 -31.82
C VAL A 645 9.49 2.38 -33.07
N LEU A 646 10.30 3.10 -33.87
CA LEU A 646 9.85 3.68 -35.14
C LEU A 646 9.47 2.62 -36.21
N ARG A 647 10.13 1.45 -36.14
CA ARG A 647 9.80 0.30 -37.02
C ARG A 647 8.71 -0.59 -36.47
N GLN A 648 8.11 -0.23 -35.32
CA GLN A 648 7.12 -1.02 -34.61
C GLN A 648 7.61 -2.43 -34.18
N GLU A 649 8.92 -2.61 -34.08
CA GLU A 649 9.52 -3.87 -33.60
C GLU A 649 9.28 -4.05 -32.10
N VAL A 650 9.18 -2.94 -31.36
CA VAL A 650 8.84 -2.91 -29.92
C VAL A 650 7.83 -1.79 -29.62
N PRO A 651 7.04 -1.90 -28.54
CA PRO A 651 6.10 -0.84 -28.13
C PRO A 651 6.84 0.36 -27.52
N VAL A 652 6.18 1.54 -27.59
CA VAL A 652 6.52 2.67 -26.74
C VAL A 652 5.66 2.64 -25.46
N LEU A 653 6.29 2.71 -24.32
CA LEU A 653 5.64 2.82 -23.00
C LEU A 653 5.61 4.28 -22.59
N ILE A 654 4.50 4.97 -22.78
CA ILE A 654 4.36 6.38 -22.39
C ILE A 654 3.70 6.48 -21.03
N HIS A 655 4.43 7.01 -20.05
CA HIS A 655 3.91 7.25 -18.71
C HIS A 655 3.05 8.52 -18.70
N ALA A 656 1.73 8.34 -18.50
CA ALA A 656 0.72 9.38 -18.54
C ALA A 656 -0.45 9.04 -17.60
N ASN A 657 -0.79 9.94 -16.71
CA ASN A 657 -1.76 9.72 -15.64
C ASN A 657 -3.10 10.45 -15.87
N ARG A 658 -3.04 11.66 -16.42
CA ARG A 658 -4.21 12.54 -16.57
C ARG A 658 -4.77 12.50 -17.99
N VAL A 659 -6.03 12.86 -18.13
CA VAL A 659 -6.72 12.93 -19.44
C VAL A 659 -5.88 13.69 -20.48
N ALA A 660 -5.31 14.86 -20.15
CA ALA A 660 -4.51 15.63 -21.08
C ALA A 660 -3.21 14.92 -21.49
N GLU A 661 -2.52 14.31 -20.53
CA GLU A 661 -1.28 13.54 -20.74
C GLU A 661 -1.55 12.29 -21.60
N ILE A 662 -2.64 11.58 -21.32
CA ILE A 662 -3.06 10.37 -22.06
C ILE A 662 -3.42 10.73 -23.51
N ARG A 663 -4.18 11.81 -23.75
CA ARG A 663 -4.49 12.27 -25.10
C ARG A 663 -3.26 12.69 -25.89
N GLU A 664 -2.30 13.33 -25.19
CA GLU A 664 -1.03 13.69 -25.84
C GLU A 664 -0.20 12.45 -26.18
N ALA A 665 -0.16 11.42 -25.30
CA ALA A 665 0.46 10.14 -25.61
C ALA A 665 -0.15 9.49 -26.85
N ILE A 666 -1.49 9.47 -26.96
CA ILE A 666 -2.22 8.97 -28.13
C ILE A 666 -1.87 9.81 -29.37
N SER A 667 -1.78 11.14 -29.25
CA SER A 667 -1.43 12.02 -30.36
C SER A 667 -0.01 11.75 -30.88
N ILE A 668 0.97 11.66 -30.00
CA ILE A 668 2.37 11.33 -30.36
C ILE A 668 2.41 9.97 -31.07
N ALA A 669 1.81 8.95 -30.46
CA ALA A 669 1.84 7.60 -31.05
C ALA A 669 1.21 7.55 -32.44
N ARG A 670 0.07 8.22 -32.61
CA ARG A 670 -0.61 8.32 -33.92
C ARG A 670 0.25 9.06 -34.95
N ASP A 671 0.85 10.19 -34.59
CA ASP A 671 1.56 11.05 -35.52
C ASP A 671 2.86 10.41 -36.05
N TYR A 672 3.47 9.52 -35.25
CA TYR A 672 4.69 8.79 -35.61
C TYR A 672 4.46 7.29 -35.90
N GLY A 673 3.20 6.82 -35.85
CA GLY A 673 2.85 5.42 -36.11
C GLY A 673 3.43 4.44 -35.09
N LEU A 674 3.50 4.82 -33.81
CA LEU A 674 4.08 4.00 -32.76
C LEU A 674 3.05 3.05 -32.15
N ARG A 675 3.50 1.88 -31.71
CA ARG A 675 2.67 0.95 -30.94
C ARG A 675 2.65 1.41 -29.49
N LEU A 676 1.50 1.93 -29.05
CA LEU A 676 1.38 2.60 -27.77
C LEU A 676 0.96 1.64 -26.65
N VAL A 677 1.67 1.72 -25.53
CA VAL A 677 1.23 1.23 -24.23
C VAL A 677 1.28 2.39 -23.24
N ILE A 678 0.15 2.75 -22.64
CA ILE A 678 0.05 3.82 -21.66
C ILE A 678 0.35 3.24 -20.29
N THR A 679 1.30 3.81 -19.56
CA THR A 679 1.64 3.35 -18.22
C THR A 679 1.26 4.36 -17.16
N GLY A 680 0.98 3.90 -15.93
CA GLY A 680 0.40 4.74 -14.89
C GLY A 680 -1.12 4.85 -15.04
N ALA A 681 -1.57 5.62 -16.01
CA ALA A 681 -2.93 5.58 -16.58
C ALA A 681 -4.07 5.82 -15.56
N VAL A 682 -3.87 6.67 -14.57
CA VAL A 682 -4.82 6.91 -13.46
C VAL A 682 -6.22 7.28 -13.95
N GLU A 683 -6.31 8.15 -14.95
CA GLU A 683 -7.57 8.62 -15.52
C GLU A 683 -7.97 7.89 -16.83
N ALA A 684 -7.29 6.81 -17.19
CA ALA A 684 -7.53 6.09 -18.44
C ALA A 684 -8.98 5.61 -18.61
N HIS A 685 -9.65 5.24 -17.53
CA HIS A 685 -11.05 4.83 -17.55
C HIS A 685 -12.00 5.91 -18.10
N LYS A 686 -11.62 7.20 -18.04
CA LYS A 686 -12.39 8.30 -18.63
C LYS A 686 -12.25 8.38 -20.14
N LEU A 687 -11.25 7.71 -20.70
CA LEU A 687 -10.87 7.72 -22.13
C LEU A 687 -10.87 6.32 -22.74
N ALA A 688 -11.57 5.37 -22.13
CA ALA A 688 -11.51 3.96 -22.54
C ALA A 688 -11.77 3.75 -24.05
N ASP A 689 -12.78 4.44 -24.60
CA ASP A 689 -13.10 4.35 -26.04
C ASP A 689 -12.00 4.99 -26.92
N GLU A 690 -11.39 6.12 -26.47
CA GLU A 690 -10.30 6.77 -27.21
C GLU A 690 -9.04 5.89 -27.23
N ILE A 691 -8.75 5.22 -26.10
CA ILE A 691 -7.62 4.30 -25.95
C ILE A 691 -7.84 3.05 -26.81
N ALA A 692 -9.06 2.48 -26.77
CA ALA A 692 -9.42 1.34 -27.62
C ALA A 692 -9.33 1.67 -29.12
N ALA A 693 -9.81 2.85 -29.52
CA ALA A 693 -9.72 3.31 -30.91
C ALA A 693 -8.28 3.54 -31.39
N ALA A 694 -7.34 3.80 -30.44
CA ALA A 694 -5.92 3.92 -30.73
C ALA A 694 -5.18 2.56 -30.72
N ASP A 695 -5.87 1.45 -30.50
CA ASP A 695 -5.29 0.11 -30.28
C ASP A 695 -4.17 0.10 -29.22
N ALA A 696 -4.34 0.93 -28.18
CA ALA A 696 -3.33 1.09 -27.14
C ALA A 696 -3.58 0.13 -25.96
N GLY A 697 -2.50 -0.48 -25.46
CA GLY A 697 -2.53 -1.20 -24.19
C GLY A 697 -2.42 -0.27 -23.00
N VAL A 698 -2.83 -0.73 -21.82
CA VAL A 698 -2.74 0.01 -20.55
C VAL A 698 -2.04 -0.84 -19.49
N ILE A 699 -0.92 -0.38 -18.99
CA ILE A 699 -0.30 -0.91 -17.78
C ILE A 699 -0.73 0.02 -16.63
N LEU A 700 -1.73 -0.40 -15.89
CA LEU A 700 -2.15 0.29 -14.69
C LEU A 700 -1.01 0.25 -13.70
N GLY A 701 -0.61 1.41 -13.29
CA GLY A 701 0.33 1.49 -12.21
C GLY A 701 -0.28 0.88 -10.96
N ASN A 702 0.59 0.62 -10.02
CA ASN A 702 0.17 0.13 -8.72
C ASN A 702 -0.77 1.14 -8.06
N SER A 703 -1.90 0.66 -7.58
CA SER A 703 -2.92 1.48 -6.92
C SER A 703 -2.34 2.38 -5.80
N GLY A 704 -1.14 2.07 -5.30
CA GLY A 704 -0.44 2.79 -4.23
C GLY A 704 0.39 4.00 -4.62
N SER A 705 0.96 4.05 -5.80
CA SER A 705 1.83 5.18 -6.18
C SER A 705 1.08 6.40 -6.70
N PHE A 706 -0.21 6.28 -7.01
CA PHE A 706 -0.95 7.32 -7.75
C PHE A 706 -1.33 8.55 -6.96
N ALA A 707 -1.62 8.38 -5.68
CA ALA A 707 -2.04 9.52 -4.86
C ALA A 707 -0.94 10.56 -4.64
N SER A 708 0.33 10.21 -4.84
CA SER A 708 1.43 11.18 -4.71
C SER A 708 1.55 12.09 -5.93
N ASP A 709 1.17 11.63 -7.12
CA ASP A 709 1.26 12.40 -8.36
C ASP A 709 0.01 13.26 -8.63
N ILE A 710 -1.14 12.88 -8.08
CA ILE A 710 -2.35 13.69 -8.14
C ILE A 710 -2.32 14.72 -7.01
N ARG A 711 -1.54 15.76 -7.17
CA ARG A 711 -1.60 16.94 -6.31
C ARG A 711 -2.93 17.66 -6.55
N GLY A 712 -3.91 17.36 -5.73
CA GLY A 712 -5.13 18.17 -5.73
C GLY A 712 -6.46 17.42 -5.78
N GLY A 713 -6.60 16.32 -5.09
CA GLY A 713 -7.90 15.69 -4.87
C GLY A 713 -8.09 14.38 -5.64
N GLY A 714 -8.66 13.39 -4.96
CA GLY A 714 -8.83 12.01 -5.42
C GLY A 714 -9.86 11.77 -6.54
N ASP A 715 -10.15 12.75 -7.39
CA ASP A 715 -11.25 12.68 -8.37
C ASP A 715 -10.87 11.97 -9.68
N GLY A 716 -9.60 11.57 -9.83
CA GLY A 716 -9.11 10.99 -11.09
C GLY A 716 -9.13 9.46 -11.15
N TRP A 717 -9.07 8.77 -10.04
CA TRP A 717 -8.94 7.30 -9.98
C TRP A 717 -10.31 6.59 -9.84
N SER A 718 -10.41 5.39 -10.39
CA SER A 718 -11.60 4.54 -10.24
C SER A 718 -11.23 3.09 -9.97
N SER A 719 -11.81 2.51 -8.93
CA SER A 719 -11.67 1.07 -8.65
C SER A 719 -12.23 0.21 -9.79
N LYS A 720 -13.20 0.72 -10.54
CA LYS A 720 -13.76 0.09 -11.72
C LYS A 720 -12.93 0.32 -13.00
N GLY A 721 -11.81 1.04 -12.90
CA GLY A 721 -10.96 1.37 -14.06
C GLY A 721 -10.61 0.15 -14.92
N PRO A 722 -10.11 -0.96 -14.35
CA PRO A 722 -9.81 -2.16 -15.13
C PRO A 722 -11.04 -2.74 -15.85
N ALA A 723 -12.21 -2.74 -15.17
CA ALA A 723 -13.44 -3.26 -15.79
C ALA A 723 -13.92 -2.38 -16.94
N ILE A 724 -13.90 -1.05 -16.79
CA ILE A 724 -14.28 -0.10 -17.84
C ILE A 724 -13.37 -0.24 -19.05
N LEU A 725 -12.06 -0.31 -18.84
CA LEU A 725 -11.06 -0.48 -19.91
C LEU A 725 -11.23 -1.83 -20.63
N SER A 726 -11.36 -2.92 -19.87
CA SER A 726 -11.55 -4.26 -20.44
C SER A 726 -12.85 -4.36 -21.25
N GLN A 727 -13.95 -3.77 -20.75
CA GLN A 727 -15.24 -3.73 -21.47
C GLN A 727 -15.16 -2.93 -22.79
N ALA A 728 -14.31 -1.91 -22.85
CA ALA A 728 -14.02 -1.18 -24.07
C ALA A 728 -13.06 -1.92 -25.03
N GLY A 729 -12.57 -3.11 -24.65
CA GLY A 729 -11.64 -3.91 -25.44
C GLY A 729 -10.17 -3.53 -25.27
N VAL A 730 -9.83 -2.70 -24.30
CA VAL A 730 -8.45 -2.33 -24.00
C VAL A 730 -7.76 -3.47 -23.26
N LYS A 731 -6.57 -3.88 -23.73
CA LYS A 731 -5.71 -4.80 -22.96
C LYS A 731 -5.18 -4.09 -21.73
N VAL A 732 -5.44 -4.67 -20.56
CA VAL A 732 -4.98 -4.13 -19.26
C VAL A 732 -3.97 -5.10 -18.67
N ALA A 733 -2.89 -4.56 -18.11
CA ALA A 733 -1.91 -5.27 -17.29
C ALA A 733 -1.54 -4.40 -16.08
N PHE A 734 -0.69 -4.94 -15.20
CA PHE A 734 -0.31 -4.26 -13.97
C PHE A 734 1.19 -3.97 -13.92
N PHE A 735 1.50 -2.81 -13.36
CA PHE A 735 2.85 -2.48 -12.94
C PHE A 735 3.24 -3.35 -11.74
N GLY A 736 4.47 -3.80 -11.69
CA GLY A 736 4.95 -4.63 -10.60
C GLY A 736 6.07 -4.00 -9.77
N PRO A 737 6.44 -4.64 -8.65
CA PRO A 737 7.42 -4.13 -7.70
C PRO A 737 8.85 -4.04 -8.24
N GLY A 738 9.08 -4.61 -9.41
CA GLY A 738 10.42 -4.67 -9.95
C GLY A 738 11.36 -5.55 -9.14
N ALA A 739 12.62 -5.19 -9.19
CA ALA A 739 13.68 -5.83 -8.45
C ALA A 739 13.72 -5.39 -6.98
N SER A 740 12.58 -5.43 -6.25
CA SER A 740 12.58 -5.11 -4.82
C SER A 740 12.85 -6.33 -3.96
N ARG A 741 13.75 -6.20 -2.97
CA ARG A 741 13.92 -7.18 -1.90
C ARG A 741 12.88 -7.04 -0.79
N ARG A 742 11.88 -6.20 -0.96
CA ARG A 742 10.84 -5.90 0.01
C ARG A 742 9.49 -5.94 -0.68
N ALA A 743 8.55 -6.64 -0.12
CA ALA A 743 7.21 -6.73 -0.65
C ALA A 743 6.18 -6.09 0.28
N SER A 744 5.21 -5.47 -0.35
CA SER A 744 4.05 -4.85 0.28
C SER A 744 2.81 -5.23 -0.52
N PRO A 745 1.67 -5.47 0.13
CA PRO A 745 0.41 -5.76 -0.57
C PRO A 745 -0.06 -4.60 -1.44
N ILE A 746 0.19 -3.40 -0.92
CA ILE A 746 -0.26 -2.17 -1.53
C ILE A 746 0.92 -1.24 -1.48
N GLY A 747 1.63 -1.04 -2.50
CA GLY A 747 2.67 -0.16 -2.20
C GLY A 747 3.41 0.46 -3.35
N ARG A 748 4.25 1.38 -2.98
CA ARG A 748 5.22 2.01 -3.85
C ARG A 748 6.04 0.98 -4.64
N LEU A 749 6.03 -0.29 -4.21
CA LEU A 749 6.85 -1.38 -4.72
C LEU A 749 6.05 -2.59 -5.22
N GLY A 750 4.74 -2.43 -5.37
CA GLY A 750 3.86 -3.37 -6.03
C GLY A 750 3.51 -4.63 -5.25
N GLY A 751 2.26 -5.00 -5.33
CA GLY A 751 1.78 -6.31 -4.93
C GLY A 751 2.13 -7.38 -5.97
N GLU A 752 1.89 -8.61 -5.60
CA GLU A 752 1.92 -9.73 -6.53
C GLU A 752 0.91 -9.49 -7.67
N PRO A 753 1.25 -9.74 -8.94
CA PRO A 753 0.32 -9.53 -10.06
C PRO A 753 -1.02 -10.23 -9.86
N ILE A 754 -1.03 -11.38 -9.21
CA ILE A 754 -2.27 -12.13 -8.92
C ILE A 754 -3.18 -11.37 -7.97
N LEU A 755 -2.67 -10.64 -6.97
CA LEU A 755 -3.48 -9.84 -6.06
C LEU A 755 -4.12 -8.63 -6.79
N ASN A 756 -3.42 -8.07 -7.78
CA ASN A 756 -4.00 -7.06 -8.66
C ASN A 756 -5.14 -7.62 -9.52
N SER A 757 -5.02 -8.90 -9.93
CA SER A 757 -6.10 -9.59 -10.63
C SER A 757 -7.31 -9.86 -9.73
N VAL A 758 -7.10 -10.23 -8.47
CA VAL A 758 -8.17 -10.36 -7.46
C VAL A 758 -8.90 -9.02 -7.28
N TRP A 759 -8.14 -7.94 -7.19
CA TRP A 759 -8.71 -6.60 -7.09
C TRP A 759 -9.52 -6.21 -8.34
N ALA A 760 -9.02 -6.52 -9.54
CA ALA A 760 -9.76 -6.29 -10.79
C ALA A 760 -11.05 -7.12 -10.83
N PHE A 761 -10.99 -8.40 -10.45
CA PHE A 761 -12.14 -9.31 -10.35
C PHE A 761 -13.20 -8.77 -9.39
N ARG A 762 -12.81 -8.39 -8.18
CA ARG A 762 -13.70 -7.78 -7.16
C ARG A 762 -14.43 -6.54 -7.70
N ASN A 763 -13.82 -5.81 -8.62
CA ASN A 763 -14.37 -4.58 -9.20
C ASN A 763 -15.01 -4.79 -10.58
N GLY A 764 -15.41 -6.02 -10.93
CA GLY A 764 -16.27 -6.34 -12.06
C GLY A 764 -15.58 -6.81 -13.35
N VAL A 765 -14.30 -7.21 -13.27
CA VAL A 765 -13.64 -7.91 -14.38
C VAL A 765 -13.95 -9.39 -14.28
N PRO A 766 -14.38 -10.08 -15.37
CA PRO A 766 -14.58 -11.51 -15.36
C PRO A 766 -13.32 -12.29 -14.98
N GLU A 767 -13.48 -13.46 -14.33
CA GLU A 767 -12.37 -14.27 -13.77
C GLU A 767 -11.20 -14.50 -14.74
N ILE A 768 -11.51 -15.03 -15.94
CA ILE A 768 -10.46 -15.32 -16.94
C ILE A 768 -9.79 -14.04 -17.43
N GLU A 769 -10.55 -12.97 -17.62
CA GLU A 769 -9.98 -11.68 -18.03
C GLU A 769 -9.09 -11.07 -16.93
N ALA A 770 -9.46 -11.25 -15.66
CA ALA A 770 -8.63 -10.82 -14.55
C ALA A 770 -7.32 -11.63 -14.48
N LEU A 771 -7.35 -12.93 -14.76
CA LEU A 771 -6.15 -13.76 -14.89
C LEU A 771 -5.30 -13.35 -16.12
N ARG A 772 -5.93 -13.02 -17.26
CA ARG A 772 -5.24 -12.51 -18.45
C ARG A 772 -4.45 -11.23 -18.15
N MET A 773 -4.94 -10.36 -17.28
CA MET A 773 -4.27 -9.12 -16.89
C MET A 773 -2.91 -9.35 -16.20
N ALA A 774 -2.72 -10.50 -15.58
CA ALA A 774 -1.45 -10.88 -14.93
C ALA A 774 -0.60 -11.85 -15.77
N THR A 775 -1.10 -12.34 -16.92
CA THR A 775 -0.46 -13.40 -17.69
C THR A 775 -0.35 -13.05 -19.18
N MET A 776 -1.43 -13.24 -19.96
CA MET A 776 -1.41 -13.10 -21.41
C MET A 776 -1.36 -11.64 -21.88
N ASN A 777 -2.10 -10.72 -21.25
CA ASN A 777 -2.12 -9.33 -21.68
C ASN A 777 -0.72 -8.67 -21.63
N PRO A 778 0.06 -8.77 -20.51
CA PRO A 778 1.44 -8.28 -20.53
C PRO A 778 2.32 -8.98 -21.56
N ALA A 779 2.13 -10.29 -21.78
CA ALA A 779 2.89 -11.01 -22.79
C ALA A 779 2.61 -10.50 -24.22
N GLU A 780 1.35 -10.22 -24.54
CA GLU A 780 0.96 -9.66 -25.84
C GLU A 780 1.43 -8.21 -26.02
N MET A 781 1.35 -7.36 -24.98
CA MET A 781 1.84 -5.99 -25.04
C MET A 781 3.34 -5.90 -25.31
N LEU A 782 4.11 -6.89 -24.85
CA LEU A 782 5.57 -6.95 -24.94
C LEU A 782 6.08 -7.85 -26.07
N ASP A 783 5.19 -8.36 -26.94
CA ASP A 783 5.51 -9.26 -28.08
C ASP A 783 6.14 -10.61 -27.70
N ILE A 784 5.98 -11.04 -26.46
CA ILE A 784 6.41 -12.35 -25.99
C ILE A 784 5.26 -13.35 -25.85
N GLY A 785 4.05 -12.99 -26.27
CA GLY A 785 2.85 -13.81 -26.16
C GLY A 785 2.88 -15.11 -26.97
N ASN A 786 3.76 -15.20 -27.96
CA ASN A 786 4.03 -16.45 -28.69
C ASN A 786 4.88 -17.45 -27.90
N ARG A 787 5.45 -17.05 -26.76
CA ARG A 787 6.30 -17.87 -25.91
C ARG A 787 5.72 -18.13 -24.52
N VAL A 788 5.09 -17.13 -23.90
CA VAL A 788 4.63 -17.16 -22.51
C VAL A 788 3.22 -16.59 -22.36
N GLY A 789 2.66 -16.63 -21.15
CA GLY A 789 1.39 -15.99 -20.79
C GLY A 789 0.16 -16.87 -20.89
N SER A 790 0.27 -18.07 -21.49
CA SER A 790 -0.77 -19.10 -21.52
C SER A 790 -0.17 -20.49 -21.57
N ILE A 791 -0.97 -21.51 -21.23
CA ILE A 791 -0.57 -22.92 -21.32
C ILE A 791 -1.05 -23.46 -22.67
N GLU A 792 -0.16 -23.44 -23.65
CA GLU A 792 -0.40 -23.86 -25.02
C GLU A 792 0.78 -24.64 -25.57
N VAL A 793 0.50 -25.61 -26.43
CA VAL A 793 1.55 -26.41 -27.11
C VAL A 793 2.50 -25.50 -27.87
N GLY A 794 3.79 -25.67 -27.66
CA GLY A 794 4.88 -24.92 -28.28
C GLY A 794 5.39 -23.74 -27.46
N LYS A 795 4.64 -23.27 -26.46
CA LYS A 795 5.08 -22.23 -25.55
C LYS A 795 6.05 -22.74 -24.48
N ASP A 796 6.81 -21.85 -23.88
CA ASP A 796 7.71 -22.15 -22.79
C ASP A 796 6.88 -22.64 -21.58
N ALA A 797 7.38 -23.67 -20.88
CA ALA A 797 6.67 -24.25 -19.76
C ALA A 797 6.89 -23.44 -18.48
N ASP A 798 6.30 -22.25 -18.47
CA ASP A 798 6.24 -21.32 -17.34
C ASP A 798 4.88 -21.45 -16.65
N PHE A 799 4.81 -22.10 -15.52
CA PHE A 799 3.55 -22.33 -14.83
C PHE A 799 3.71 -22.51 -13.32
N VAL A 800 2.60 -22.39 -12.61
CA VAL A 800 2.51 -22.61 -11.17
C VAL A 800 1.50 -23.69 -10.84
N VAL A 801 1.75 -24.41 -9.74
CA VAL A 801 0.81 -25.38 -9.14
C VAL A 801 0.29 -24.80 -7.84
N LEU A 802 -1.03 -24.75 -7.69
CA LEU A 802 -1.73 -24.10 -6.59
C LEU A 802 -2.63 -25.11 -5.87
N GLU A 803 -2.68 -25.03 -4.53
CA GLU A 803 -3.57 -25.84 -3.69
C GLU A 803 -4.91 -25.15 -3.41
N GLY A 804 -5.45 -24.46 -4.41
CA GLY A 804 -6.71 -23.74 -4.34
C GLY A 804 -6.92 -22.82 -5.52
N HIS A 805 -8.01 -22.07 -5.49
CA HIS A 805 -8.27 -21.07 -6.52
C HIS A 805 -7.23 -19.94 -6.46
N PRO A 806 -6.71 -19.44 -7.61
CA PRO A 806 -5.69 -18.37 -7.63
C PRO A 806 -6.09 -17.09 -6.89
N PHE A 807 -7.40 -16.84 -6.75
CA PHE A 807 -7.93 -15.65 -6.07
C PHE A 807 -8.21 -15.87 -4.58
N ASP A 808 -8.03 -17.06 -4.04
CA ASP A 808 -8.04 -17.26 -2.58
C ASP A 808 -6.76 -16.66 -1.99
N TYR A 809 -6.91 -15.75 -1.03
CA TYR A 809 -5.79 -15.03 -0.41
C TYR A 809 -4.77 -15.98 0.27
N ARG A 810 -5.19 -17.18 0.70
CA ARG A 810 -4.34 -18.18 1.35
C ARG A 810 -3.48 -18.97 0.38
N VAL A 811 -3.83 -18.95 -0.90
CA VAL A 811 -3.22 -19.82 -1.91
C VAL A 811 -1.96 -19.19 -2.46
N VAL A 812 -0.82 -19.82 -2.19
CA VAL A 812 0.48 -19.53 -2.79
C VAL A 812 0.93 -20.70 -3.65
N PRO A 813 1.78 -20.50 -4.66
CA PRO A 813 2.32 -21.61 -5.44
C PRO A 813 3.03 -22.65 -4.55
N SER A 814 2.63 -23.91 -4.65
CA SER A 814 3.37 -25.03 -4.06
C SER A 814 4.58 -25.39 -4.92
N HIS A 815 4.44 -25.25 -6.25
CA HIS A 815 5.52 -25.48 -7.20
C HIS A 815 5.50 -24.35 -8.25
N VAL A 816 6.68 -23.91 -8.65
CA VAL A 816 6.87 -22.97 -9.75
C VAL A 816 7.85 -23.56 -10.75
N PHE A 817 7.44 -23.56 -12.01
CA PHE A 817 8.27 -24.00 -13.12
C PHE A 817 8.56 -22.81 -14.05
N VAL A 818 9.82 -22.68 -14.47
CA VAL A 818 10.29 -21.68 -15.44
C VAL A 818 11.10 -22.40 -16.50
N ASP A 819 10.76 -22.21 -17.78
CA ASP A 819 11.34 -22.96 -18.89
C ASP A 819 11.35 -24.49 -18.63
N GLY A 820 10.29 -25.00 -17.97
CA GLY A 820 10.15 -26.41 -17.59
C GLY A 820 11.04 -26.89 -16.45
N ARG A 821 11.83 -26.01 -15.81
CA ARG A 821 12.66 -26.33 -14.63
C ARG A 821 11.88 -26.06 -13.35
N LEU A 822 11.94 -26.97 -12.40
CA LEU A 822 11.35 -26.80 -11.07
C LEU A 822 12.22 -25.84 -10.26
N GLU A 823 11.75 -24.62 -10.08
CA GLU A 823 12.47 -23.56 -9.39
C GLU A 823 12.05 -23.38 -7.93
N VAL A 824 10.81 -23.70 -7.62
CA VAL A 824 10.25 -23.63 -6.26
C VAL A 824 9.47 -24.91 -5.96
N GLU A 825 9.75 -25.51 -4.81
CA GLU A 825 8.97 -26.60 -4.22
C GLU A 825 8.76 -26.27 -2.73
N ARG A 826 7.53 -26.00 -2.35
CA ARG A 826 7.14 -25.82 -0.94
C ARG A 826 6.65 -27.14 -0.38
N ARG A 827 7.23 -27.58 0.73
CA ARG A 827 6.90 -28.82 1.43
C ARG A 827 5.83 -28.62 2.49
#